data_6713eef1979b5de14a9da4cd606fc42c
#
_entry.id   6713eef1979b5de14a9da4cd606fc42c
#
_cell.length_a   1.000
_cell.length_b   1.000
_cell.length_c   1.000
_cell.angle_alpha   90.00
_cell.angle_beta   90.00
_cell.angle_gamma   90.00
#
_symmetry.space_group_name_H-M   'P 1'
#
loop_
_entity.id
_entity.type
_entity.pdbx_description
1 polymer ?
#
loop_
_entity_poly.entity_id
_entity_poly.type
_entity_poly.pdbx_seq_one_letter_code
_entity_poly.pdbx_strand_id
1 'polypeptide(L)'
;MDFKIHSKFKPTGDQPQAIKKIVENLEDGITDQILLGVTGSGKTFTVANVIEKINRPALIMAPNKTLAAQLYNEYKQFFPENAVEYFVSYYDYYQPEAYIMQTDTYIEKDSSINDEIDKLRHAATAALLNRRDVIIVASVSAIYGLGSPEAYKKRSIPIDVETGFERNELIKRLISLRYERNDIAFERGKFRVKGDILDLHPSYQDTGYRFEFFGDDLESISEINTLTGQKIRNIKRITIMPATHYLTNEDTKVMFEAIKKEMEERVHFFQKEGKLLEAQRIEQRTKYDLEMIEEIGYCKGVENYSRYLTGKGEGEAPDTLIDYFPEDLVVFLDESHISVPQINGMYKGDRARKKALIDNGFRLPSAYDNRPLKFEEFFGKIPQVVYISATPSDYELEHSNGEVVEQLVRPTGIVEPSIDIRETKNQIDDLMDEIKTRTAKKERILVTTLTKKMAEELTDYYLEYGIKVKYMHSDIDTLERTEIIRGLRKGEFDVLVGINLLREGLDIPEVSLVAILEADKEGYLRSRRSLIQTMGRAARNVEGHVILYADRITGSMQEAIDEVNRRREVQEKYNLENNINPKSIVREIAESIVDYEIEKENEANKAIKQYKSEKDVEKEIKKLDKQIKKLAEELNFEEAIKLRDKMNELKKLLIEL
;
A
#
# COMPACT_ATOMS: atom_id res chain seq x y z
N MET A 1 20.09 16.46 -7.17
CA MET A 1 20.45 15.66 -8.37
C MET A 1 19.31 15.75 -9.34
N ASP A 2 19.58 15.60 -10.64
CA ASP A 2 18.51 15.54 -11.62
C ASP A 2 18.02 14.10 -11.75
N PHE A 3 16.77 13.93 -12.15
CA PHE A 3 16.27 12.61 -12.48
C PHE A 3 16.91 12.08 -13.75
N LYS A 4 17.30 10.80 -13.71
CA LYS A 4 17.95 10.15 -14.84
C LYS A 4 17.43 8.71 -15.01
N ILE A 5 16.78 8.48 -16.15
CA ILE A 5 16.25 7.17 -16.50
C ILE A 5 17.37 6.23 -16.98
N HIS A 6 17.39 5.04 -16.41
CA HIS A 6 18.15 3.89 -16.88
C HIS A 6 17.18 2.88 -17.51
N SER A 7 17.16 2.83 -18.85
CA SER A 7 16.31 1.89 -19.57
C SER A 7 16.97 1.42 -20.86
N LYS A 8 16.73 0.14 -21.19
CA LYS A 8 17.09 -0.43 -22.51
C LYS A 8 16.07 -0.03 -23.60
N PHE A 9 14.90 0.46 -23.19
CA PHE A 9 13.81 0.85 -24.09
C PHE A 9 13.85 2.34 -24.38
N LYS A 10 13.34 2.71 -25.55
CA LYS A 10 13.06 4.10 -25.94
C LYS A 10 11.57 4.27 -26.11
N PRO A 11 11.03 5.48 -25.87
CA PRO A 11 9.61 5.74 -26.14
C PRO A 11 9.23 5.42 -27.58
N THR A 12 8.16 4.66 -27.77
CA THR A 12 7.63 4.21 -29.06
C THR A 12 6.11 4.35 -29.13
N GLY A 13 5.52 4.20 -30.31
CA GLY A 13 4.08 4.36 -30.49
C GLY A 13 3.63 5.78 -30.19
N ASP A 14 2.60 5.90 -29.35
CA ASP A 14 2.04 7.16 -28.90
C ASP A 14 2.86 7.80 -27.76
N GLN A 15 3.78 7.05 -27.14
CA GLN A 15 4.54 7.51 -25.96
C GLN A 15 5.28 8.83 -26.19
N PRO A 16 6.02 9.04 -27.31
CA PRO A 16 6.74 10.31 -27.53
C PRO A 16 5.83 11.52 -27.54
N GLN A 17 4.65 11.40 -28.16
CA GLN A 17 3.66 12.47 -28.24
C GLN A 17 2.97 12.69 -26.90
N ALA A 18 2.62 11.60 -26.20
CA ALA A 18 2.02 11.65 -24.87
C ALA A 18 2.96 12.32 -23.86
N ILE A 19 4.23 11.93 -23.83
CA ILE A 19 5.26 12.54 -22.98
C ILE A 19 5.36 14.04 -23.27
N LYS A 20 5.49 14.42 -24.55
CA LYS A 20 5.63 15.81 -24.95
C LYS A 20 4.43 16.64 -24.49
N LYS A 21 3.21 16.18 -24.77
CA LYS A 21 1.98 16.90 -24.43
C LYS A 21 1.77 17.04 -22.92
N ILE A 22 2.05 15.98 -22.14
CA ILE A 22 1.94 16.03 -20.68
C ILE A 22 2.95 17.02 -20.09
N VAL A 23 4.19 17.03 -20.58
CA VAL A 23 5.22 17.98 -20.13
C VAL A 23 4.84 19.41 -20.47
N GLU A 24 4.43 19.69 -21.71
CA GLU A 24 3.95 21.01 -22.13
C GLU A 24 2.81 21.49 -21.24
N ASN A 25 1.79 20.67 -21.00
CA ASN A 25 0.68 20.99 -20.12
C ASN A 25 1.12 21.31 -18.69
N LEU A 26 2.08 20.55 -18.12
CA LEU A 26 2.61 20.81 -16.78
C LEU A 26 3.41 22.12 -16.74
N GLU A 27 4.18 22.44 -17.77
CA GLU A 27 4.94 23.69 -17.89
C GLU A 27 4.03 24.92 -18.10
N ASP A 28 2.91 24.73 -18.84
CA ASP A 28 1.88 25.76 -19.04
C ASP A 28 0.98 25.96 -17.81
N GLY A 29 1.19 25.20 -16.72
CA GLY A 29 0.48 25.35 -15.46
C GLY A 29 -0.92 24.72 -15.45
N ILE A 30 -1.23 23.79 -16.36
CA ILE A 30 -2.47 23.01 -16.33
C ILE A 30 -2.50 22.16 -15.07
N THR A 31 -3.55 22.34 -14.27
CA THR A 31 -3.68 21.68 -12.96
C THR A 31 -4.12 20.23 -13.07
N ASP A 32 -5.00 19.92 -14.03
CA ASP A 32 -5.67 18.63 -14.18
C ASP A 32 -5.60 18.13 -15.62
N GLN A 33 -5.04 16.95 -15.84
CA GLN A 33 -4.96 16.32 -17.15
C GLN A 33 -5.05 14.80 -17.06
N ILE A 34 -5.48 14.16 -18.14
CA ILE A 34 -5.66 12.70 -18.19
C ILE A 34 -4.65 12.07 -19.15
N LEU A 35 -3.96 11.02 -18.69
CA LEU A 35 -3.30 10.04 -19.53
C LEU A 35 -4.24 8.84 -19.72
N LEU A 36 -4.99 8.82 -20.82
CA LEU A 36 -5.83 7.70 -21.21
C LEU A 36 -4.95 6.65 -21.89
N GLY A 37 -4.50 5.66 -21.15
CA GLY A 37 -3.60 4.63 -21.66
C GLY A 37 -4.17 3.23 -21.51
N VAL A 38 -4.23 2.48 -22.61
CA VAL A 38 -4.67 1.10 -22.59
C VAL A 38 -3.71 0.22 -21.77
N THR A 39 -4.20 -0.92 -21.31
CA THR A 39 -3.36 -1.90 -20.61
C THR A 39 -2.24 -2.39 -21.53
N GLY A 40 -1.00 -2.36 -21.03
CA GLY A 40 0.18 -2.80 -21.79
C GLY A 40 0.76 -1.75 -22.75
N SER A 41 0.25 -0.51 -22.78
CA SER A 41 0.83 0.57 -23.58
C SER A 41 2.12 1.17 -23.00
N GLY A 42 2.51 0.77 -21.78
CA GLY A 42 3.71 1.27 -21.12
C GLY A 42 3.51 2.61 -20.40
N LYS A 43 2.34 2.83 -19.79
CA LYS A 43 2.04 4.05 -19.02
C LYS A 43 3.10 4.39 -17.98
N THR A 44 3.59 3.39 -17.21
CA THR A 44 4.66 3.58 -16.20
C THR A 44 5.92 4.18 -16.82
N PHE A 45 6.32 3.68 -17.99
CA PHE A 45 7.50 4.19 -18.70
C PHE A 45 7.26 5.60 -19.25
N THR A 46 6.07 5.91 -19.73
CA THR A 46 5.66 7.26 -20.14
C THR A 46 5.77 8.23 -18.97
N VAL A 47 5.21 7.90 -17.80
CA VAL A 47 5.29 8.72 -16.60
C VAL A 47 6.73 8.89 -16.13
N ALA A 48 7.55 7.83 -16.16
CA ALA A 48 8.98 7.95 -15.84
C ALA A 48 9.68 8.98 -16.73
N ASN A 49 9.44 8.94 -18.04
CA ASN A 49 10.00 9.92 -18.97
C ASN A 49 9.47 11.36 -18.74
N VAL A 50 8.21 11.49 -18.31
CA VAL A 50 7.68 12.80 -17.89
C VAL A 50 8.43 13.32 -16.67
N ILE A 51 8.59 12.48 -15.62
CA ILE A 51 9.31 12.86 -14.38
C ILE A 51 10.75 13.28 -14.68
N GLU A 52 11.46 12.53 -15.53
CA GLU A 52 12.84 12.93 -15.94
C GLU A 52 12.87 14.31 -16.58
N LYS A 53 11.90 14.60 -17.48
CA LYS A 53 11.89 15.88 -18.22
C LYS A 53 11.50 17.06 -17.37
N ILE A 54 10.47 16.92 -16.51
CA ILE A 54 10.02 18.01 -15.65
C ILE A 54 10.99 18.26 -14.48
N ASN A 55 11.77 17.25 -14.10
CA ASN A 55 12.77 17.29 -13.01
C ASN A 55 12.19 17.83 -11.68
N ARG A 56 10.98 17.38 -11.32
CA ARG A 56 10.24 17.81 -10.11
C ARG A 56 9.89 16.59 -9.25
N PRO A 57 9.81 16.75 -7.91
CA PRO A 57 9.37 15.68 -7.01
C PRO A 57 8.00 15.15 -7.40
N ALA A 58 7.84 13.83 -7.35
CA ALA A 58 6.63 13.15 -7.81
C ALA A 58 6.02 12.25 -6.74
N LEU A 59 4.70 12.32 -6.59
CA LEU A 59 3.91 11.38 -5.82
C LEU A 59 3.08 10.53 -6.77
N ILE A 60 3.29 9.22 -6.73
CA ILE A 60 2.53 8.25 -7.52
C ILE A 60 1.61 7.50 -6.57
N MET A 61 0.30 7.67 -6.73
CA MET A 61 -0.69 7.01 -5.89
C MET A 61 -1.34 5.84 -6.63
N ALA A 62 -1.31 4.68 -5.99
CA ALA A 62 -1.94 3.45 -6.48
C ALA A 62 -3.11 3.03 -5.57
N PRO A 63 -4.16 2.38 -6.11
CA PRO A 63 -5.36 2.04 -5.34
C PRO A 63 -5.16 0.94 -4.29
N ASN A 64 -4.07 0.17 -4.36
CA ASN A 64 -3.78 -0.90 -3.39
C ASN A 64 -2.28 -1.13 -3.22
N LYS A 65 -1.91 -1.87 -2.15
CA LYS A 65 -0.51 -2.17 -1.79
C LYS A 65 0.22 -2.95 -2.90
N THR A 66 -0.45 -3.91 -3.52
CA THR A 66 0.14 -4.80 -4.54
C THR A 66 0.58 -4.01 -5.78
N LEU A 67 -0.30 -3.15 -6.29
CA LEU A 67 0.02 -2.30 -7.43
C LEU A 67 1.08 -1.26 -7.07
N ALA A 68 1.00 -0.69 -5.85
CA ALA A 68 2.02 0.22 -5.35
C ALA A 68 3.41 -0.45 -5.28
N ALA A 69 3.50 -1.69 -4.80
CA ALA A 69 4.74 -2.46 -4.76
C ALA A 69 5.30 -2.73 -6.17
N GLN A 70 4.43 -3.10 -7.11
CA GLN A 70 4.83 -3.29 -8.51
C GLN A 70 5.40 -2.00 -9.10
N LEU A 71 4.70 -0.88 -8.96
CA LEU A 71 5.14 0.42 -9.46
C LEU A 71 6.45 0.87 -8.78
N TYR A 72 6.58 0.69 -7.47
CA TYR A 72 7.81 0.99 -6.75
C TYR A 72 9.01 0.26 -7.34
N ASN A 73 8.88 -1.04 -7.59
CA ASN A 73 9.95 -1.84 -8.17
C ASN A 73 10.28 -1.39 -9.61
N GLU A 74 9.27 -1.09 -10.43
CA GLU A 74 9.45 -0.58 -11.80
C GLU A 74 10.18 0.79 -11.80
N TYR A 75 9.74 1.74 -10.96
CA TYR A 75 10.40 3.05 -10.86
C TYR A 75 11.81 2.97 -10.27
N LYS A 76 12.05 2.08 -9.32
CA LYS A 76 13.39 1.86 -8.76
C LYS A 76 14.38 1.30 -9.80
N GLN A 77 13.89 0.49 -10.74
CA GLN A 77 14.68 0.04 -11.88
C GLN A 77 14.95 1.17 -12.88
N PHE A 78 13.98 2.06 -13.12
CA PHE A 78 14.16 3.21 -14.01
C PHE A 78 15.07 4.28 -13.41
N PHE A 79 15.04 4.48 -12.10
CA PHE A 79 15.77 5.53 -11.38
C PHE A 79 16.68 4.99 -10.27
N PRO A 80 17.68 4.16 -10.60
CA PRO A 80 18.53 3.51 -9.59
C PRO A 80 19.41 4.48 -8.79
N GLU A 81 19.67 5.70 -9.31
CA GLU A 81 20.51 6.74 -8.66
C GLU A 81 19.68 7.77 -7.89
N ASN A 82 18.35 7.82 -8.12
CA ASN A 82 17.43 8.75 -7.47
C ASN A 82 16.71 8.11 -6.28
N ALA A 83 16.10 8.92 -5.45
CA ALA A 83 15.33 8.42 -4.31
C ALA A 83 13.94 7.96 -4.77
N VAL A 84 13.77 6.68 -4.92
CA VAL A 84 12.45 6.06 -5.13
C VAL A 84 12.06 5.37 -3.84
N GLU A 85 10.97 5.82 -3.21
CA GLU A 85 10.55 5.39 -1.89
C GLU A 85 9.12 4.85 -1.89
N TYR A 86 8.81 4.02 -0.89
CA TYR A 86 7.54 3.32 -0.78
C TYR A 86 6.76 3.77 0.46
N PHE A 87 5.50 4.17 0.29
CA PHE A 87 4.69 4.69 1.37
C PHE A 87 3.27 4.12 1.36
N VAL A 88 3.09 2.99 2.02
CA VAL A 88 1.78 2.32 2.16
C VAL A 88 1.43 2.13 3.64
N SER A 89 0.28 1.54 3.94
CA SER A 89 -0.06 1.17 5.32
C SER A 89 0.95 0.14 5.85
N TYR A 90 1.54 0.41 7.01
CA TYR A 90 2.53 -0.46 7.66
C TYR A 90 1.91 -1.58 8.50
N TYR A 91 0.59 -1.73 8.46
CA TYR A 91 -0.08 -2.84 9.14
C TYR A 91 -0.16 -4.07 8.23
N ASP A 92 0.32 -5.23 8.72
CA ASP A 92 0.05 -6.53 8.12
C ASP A 92 -1.37 -6.97 8.42
N TYR A 93 -1.75 -6.81 9.68
CA TYR A 93 -3.11 -6.97 10.14
C TYR A 93 -3.60 -5.68 10.80
N TYR A 94 -4.82 -5.27 10.51
CA TYR A 94 -5.42 -4.09 11.10
C TYR A 94 -6.91 -4.29 11.37
N GLN A 95 -7.27 -4.41 12.63
CA GLN A 95 -8.65 -4.33 13.11
C GLN A 95 -8.85 -2.95 13.74
N PRO A 96 -9.60 -2.06 13.10
CA PRO A 96 -9.89 -0.75 13.67
C PRO A 96 -10.75 -0.87 14.91
N GLU A 97 -10.49 -0.01 15.90
CA GLU A 97 -11.38 0.17 17.04
C GLU A 97 -12.79 0.52 16.56
N ALA A 98 -13.80 -0.19 17.04
CA ALA A 98 -15.17 0.03 16.64
C ALA A 98 -16.15 -0.29 17.78
N TYR A 99 -17.35 0.28 17.71
CA TYR A 99 -18.45 -0.06 18.62
C TYR A 99 -19.72 -0.36 17.83
N ILE A 100 -20.28 -1.54 18.09
CA ILE A 100 -21.51 -2.03 17.46
C ILE A 100 -22.65 -1.84 18.47
N MET A 101 -23.43 -0.77 18.31
CA MET A 101 -24.53 -0.43 19.23
C MET A 101 -25.60 -1.52 19.35
N GLN A 102 -25.89 -2.24 18.26
CA GLN A 102 -26.94 -3.27 18.22
C GLN A 102 -26.65 -4.46 19.14
N THR A 103 -25.40 -4.79 19.35
CA THR A 103 -24.93 -5.93 20.16
C THR A 103 -24.20 -5.49 21.43
N ASP A 104 -24.10 -4.19 21.70
CA ASP A 104 -23.26 -3.60 22.78
C ASP A 104 -21.84 -4.18 22.78
N THR A 105 -21.26 -4.33 21.58
CA THR A 105 -19.95 -4.95 21.41
C THR A 105 -18.88 -3.90 21.09
N TYR A 106 -17.93 -3.76 22.00
CA TYR A 106 -16.72 -2.97 21.75
C TYR A 106 -15.63 -3.85 21.17
N ILE A 107 -15.13 -3.46 20.02
CA ILE A 107 -14.00 -4.10 19.32
C ILE A 107 -12.77 -3.24 19.59
N GLU A 108 -11.81 -3.81 20.30
CA GLU A 108 -10.55 -3.13 20.57
C GLU A 108 -9.70 -3.09 19.29
N LYS A 109 -8.91 -1.98 19.13
CA LYS A 109 -7.92 -1.90 18.07
C LYS A 109 -6.91 -3.04 18.22
N ASP A 110 -6.78 -3.86 17.21
CA ASP A 110 -5.72 -4.85 17.09
C ASP A 110 -4.93 -4.64 15.79
N SER A 111 -3.61 -4.75 15.85
CA SER A 111 -2.77 -4.51 14.70
C SER A 111 -1.39 -5.11 14.88
N SER A 112 -0.86 -5.68 13.82
CA SER A 112 0.55 -6.03 13.69
C SER A 112 1.24 -5.06 12.74
N ILE A 113 2.42 -4.60 13.14
CA ILE A 113 3.22 -3.65 12.34
C ILE A 113 4.26 -4.44 11.58
N ASN A 114 4.38 -4.15 10.29
CA ASN A 114 5.48 -4.62 9.46
C ASN A 114 6.66 -3.67 9.59
N ASP A 115 7.73 -4.14 10.22
CA ASP A 115 8.93 -3.34 10.48
C ASP A 115 9.63 -2.87 9.20
N GLU A 116 9.58 -3.66 8.13
CA GLU A 116 10.18 -3.28 6.85
C GLU A 116 9.41 -2.15 6.18
N ILE A 117 8.07 -2.25 6.14
CA ILE A 117 7.23 -1.18 5.60
C ILE A 117 7.34 0.09 6.45
N ASP A 118 7.44 -0.04 7.78
CA ASP A 118 7.65 1.10 8.67
C ASP A 118 8.97 1.81 8.37
N LYS A 119 10.06 1.05 8.16
CA LYS A 119 11.37 1.58 7.72
C LYS A 119 11.24 2.36 6.40
N LEU A 120 10.55 1.79 5.40
CA LEU A 120 10.35 2.44 4.10
C LEU A 120 9.54 3.74 4.22
N ARG A 121 8.57 3.82 5.13
CA ARG A 121 7.83 5.06 5.41
C ARG A 121 8.73 6.15 6.03
N HIS A 122 9.60 5.76 6.95
CA HIS A 122 10.61 6.67 7.51
C HIS A 122 11.63 7.11 6.45
N ALA A 123 12.04 6.20 5.56
CA ALA A 123 12.92 6.54 4.44
C ALA A 123 12.28 7.58 3.51
N ALA A 124 10.99 7.42 3.18
CA ALA A 124 10.24 8.35 2.34
C ALA A 124 10.23 9.78 2.91
N THR A 125 9.88 9.95 4.18
CA THR A 125 9.88 11.27 4.82
C THR A 125 11.28 11.86 4.97
N ALA A 126 12.28 11.04 5.27
CA ALA A 126 13.67 11.47 5.34
C ALA A 126 14.20 11.91 3.96
N ALA A 127 13.85 11.20 2.89
CA ALA A 127 14.23 11.56 1.53
C ALA A 127 13.62 12.90 1.12
N LEU A 128 12.32 13.13 1.34
CA LEU A 128 11.64 14.38 1.01
C LEU A 128 12.24 15.61 1.68
N LEU A 129 12.73 15.47 2.91
CA LEU A 129 13.34 16.58 3.65
C LEU A 129 14.79 16.87 3.24
N ASN A 130 15.49 15.90 2.65
CA ASN A 130 16.92 16.00 2.34
C ASN A 130 17.23 16.09 0.84
N ARG A 131 16.31 15.69 -0.04
CA ARG A 131 16.54 15.57 -1.47
C ARG A 131 15.40 16.23 -2.26
N ARG A 132 15.71 16.57 -3.51
CA ARG A 132 14.73 17.09 -4.48
C ARG A 132 14.33 16.03 -5.52
N ASP A 133 15.22 15.09 -5.80
CA ASP A 133 15.06 14.02 -6.78
C ASP A 133 14.35 12.81 -6.15
N VAL A 134 13.10 13.03 -5.69
CA VAL A 134 12.34 12.04 -4.91
C VAL A 134 11.06 11.65 -5.64
N ILE A 135 10.88 10.35 -5.81
CA ILE A 135 9.63 9.73 -6.27
C ILE A 135 9.08 8.90 -5.11
N ILE A 136 7.86 9.22 -4.65
CA ILE A 136 7.18 8.40 -3.68
C ILE A 136 6.09 7.61 -4.37
N VAL A 137 6.10 6.28 -4.21
CA VAL A 137 4.99 5.41 -4.61
C VAL A 137 4.16 5.08 -3.38
N ALA A 138 2.90 5.51 -3.37
CA ALA A 138 2.04 5.42 -2.20
C ALA A 138 0.68 4.78 -2.49
N SER A 139 0.05 4.27 -1.45
CA SER A 139 -1.39 3.99 -1.44
C SER A 139 -2.16 5.16 -0.82
N VAL A 140 -3.47 4.99 -0.68
CA VAL A 140 -4.33 5.98 0.01
C VAL A 140 -3.88 6.30 1.44
N SER A 141 -2.95 5.54 2.02
CA SER A 141 -2.34 5.87 3.31
C SER A 141 -1.60 7.23 3.32
N ALA A 142 -1.25 7.75 2.15
CA ALA A 142 -0.63 9.08 2.00
C ALA A 142 -1.52 10.24 2.47
N ILE A 143 -2.85 10.07 2.50
CA ILE A 143 -3.80 11.12 2.94
C ILE A 143 -4.12 11.04 4.43
N TYR A 144 -3.56 10.08 5.16
CA TYR A 144 -3.74 9.95 6.61
C TYR A 144 -2.75 10.82 7.39
N GLY A 145 -3.18 11.24 8.58
CA GLY A 145 -2.34 12.03 9.48
C GLY A 145 -0.98 11.39 9.73
N LEU A 146 0.04 12.21 9.56
CA LEU A 146 1.44 11.84 9.78
C LEU A 146 2.13 12.80 10.76
N GLY A 147 2.87 13.22 11.28
CA GLY A 147 3.32 14.33 12.13
C GLY A 147 3.66 15.56 11.29
N SER A 148 3.84 16.67 11.95
CA SER A 148 4.20 17.93 11.29
C SER A 148 5.59 17.86 10.65
N PRO A 149 5.73 18.14 9.33
CA PRO A 149 7.03 18.18 8.66
C PRO A 149 7.96 19.23 9.27
N GLU A 150 7.42 20.37 9.73
CA GLU A 150 8.21 21.42 10.39
C GLU A 150 8.78 20.94 11.73
N ALA A 151 7.95 20.29 12.57
CA ALA A 151 8.41 19.71 13.83
C ALA A 151 9.44 18.61 13.60
N TYR A 152 9.23 17.78 12.59
CA TYR A 152 10.14 16.69 12.24
C TYR A 152 11.50 17.24 11.77
N LYS A 153 11.50 18.26 10.90
CA LYS A 153 12.72 18.93 10.41
C LYS A 153 13.44 19.70 11.51
N LYS A 154 12.70 20.48 12.34
CA LYS A 154 13.28 21.28 13.43
C LYS A 154 14.03 20.44 14.46
N ARG A 155 13.55 19.23 14.70
CA ARG A 155 14.16 18.31 15.66
C ARG A 155 15.30 17.49 15.08
N SER A 156 15.43 17.37 13.74
CA SER A 156 16.56 16.65 13.14
C SER A 156 17.90 17.20 13.64
N ILE A 157 18.90 16.32 13.73
CA ILE A 157 20.24 16.67 14.24
C ILE A 157 21.21 16.71 13.07
N PRO A 158 21.55 17.91 12.56
CA PRO A 158 22.68 18.04 11.64
C PRO A 158 23.98 17.88 12.41
N ILE A 159 24.86 17.01 11.95
CA ILE A 159 26.17 16.75 12.53
C ILE A 159 27.20 16.88 11.41
N ASP A 160 28.27 17.64 11.72
CA ASP A 160 29.41 17.84 10.84
C ASP A 160 30.67 17.59 11.64
N VAL A 161 31.56 16.73 11.14
CA VAL A 161 32.84 16.41 11.79
C VAL A 161 33.70 17.66 11.96
N GLU A 162 33.65 18.61 11.01
CA GLU A 162 34.49 19.83 11.06
C GLU A 162 34.05 20.83 12.15
N THR A 163 32.75 20.87 12.45
CA THR A 163 32.23 21.75 13.52
C THR A 163 32.24 21.09 14.89
N GLY A 164 32.45 19.76 14.93
CA GLY A 164 32.41 18.97 16.15
C GLY A 164 30.99 18.76 16.70
N PHE A 165 30.87 17.88 17.67
CA PHE A 165 29.62 17.63 18.43
C PHE A 165 29.96 16.96 19.75
N GLU A 166 29.41 17.42 20.86
CA GLU A 166 29.64 16.79 22.17
C GLU A 166 28.90 15.45 22.30
N ARG A 167 29.60 14.42 22.82
CA ARG A 167 29.04 13.09 23.00
C ARG A 167 27.77 13.06 23.88
N ASN A 168 27.83 13.71 25.03
CA ASN A 168 26.70 13.73 25.96
C ASN A 168 25.49 14.52 25.40
N GLU A 169 25.75 15.56 24.64
CA GLU A 169 24.72 16.32 23.94
C GLU A 169 24.06 15.45 22.85
N LEU A 170 24.86 14.69 22.08
CA LEU A 170 24.34 13.78 21.09
C LEU A 170 23.41 12.72 21.72
N ILE A 171 23.83 12.11 22.84
CA ILE A 171 23.00 11.14 23.57
C ILE A 171 21.66 11.76 24.01
N LYS A 172 21.67 12.95 24.61
CA LYS A 172 20.44 13.65 25.04
C LYS A 172 19.52 13.93 23.85
N ARG A 173 20.09 14.39 22.76
CA ARG A 173 19.30 14.70 21.54
C ARG A 173 18.75 13.44 20.90
N LEU A 174 19.48 12.32 20.85
CA LEU A 174 18.97 11.05 20.34
C LEU A 174 17.76 10.56 21.17
N ILE A 175 17.83 10.66 22.50
CA ILE A 175 16.69 10.33 23.38
C ILE A 175 15.49 11.25 23.08
N SER A 176 15.72 12.54 22.86
CA SER A 176 14.64 13.49 22.50
C SER A 176 14.02 13.18 21.13
N LEU A 177 14.76 12.55 20.22
CA LEU A 177 14.30 12.04 18.94
C LEU A 177 13.62 10.67 19.05
N ARG A 178 13.42 10.14 20.27
CA ARG A 178 12.82 8.82 20.54
C ARG A 178 13.68 7.61 20.12
N TYR A 179 15.00 7.79 19.99
CA TYR A 179 15.91 6.65 19.92
C TYR A 179 16.10 6.03 21.30
N GLU A 180 16.06 4.71 21.36
CA GLU A 180 16.25 3.97 22.61
C GLU A 180 17.71 3.55 22.78
N ARG A 181 18.26 3.68 23.98
CA ARG A 181 19.56 3.12 24.29
C ARG A 181 19.44 1.63 24.56
N ASN A 182 20.15 0.82 23.78
CA ASN A 182 20.26 -0.62 24.01
C ASN A 182 21.67 -1.10 23.67
N ASP A 183 22.47 -1.39 24.69
CA ASP A 183 23.86 -1.78 24.50
C ASP A 183 24.01 -3.28 24.11
N ILE A 184 22.93 -4.08 24.14
CA ILE A 184 22.90 -5.50 23.82
C ILE A 184 22.32 -5.75 22.43
N ALA A 185 21.07 -5.30 22.18
CA ALA A 185 20.36 -5.49 20.91
C ALA A 185 20.45 -4.21 20.06
N PHE A 186 21.26 -4.27 18.99
CA PHE A 186 21.46 -3.15 18.08
C PHE A 186 20.45 -3.22 16.92
N GLU A 187 19.19 -2.96 17.24
CA GLU A 187 18.08 -2.97 16.30
C GLU A 187 17.76 -1.57 15.79
N ARG A 188 16.90 -1.47 14.78
CA ARG A 188 16.43 -0.22 14.19
C ARG A 188 15.78 0.70 15.24
N GLY A 189 16.05 1.99 15.18
CA GLY A 189 15.58 2.98 16.17
C GLY A 189 16.34 2.96 17.49
N LYS A 190 17.48 2.24 17.57
CA LYS A 190 18.28 2.12 18.80
C LYS A 190 19.71 2.63 18.61
N PHE A 191 20.30 3.05 19.71
CA PHE A 191 21.73 3.37 19.76
C PHE A 191 22.40 2.66 20.93
N ARG A 192 23.71 2.45 20.83
CA ARG A 192 24.53 1.88 21.89
C ARG A 192 25.80 2.69 22.09
N VAL A 193 26.32 2.67 23.30
CA VAL A 193 27.53 3.39 23.68
C VAL A 193 28.54 2.44 24.30
N LYS A 194 29.73 2.36 23.71
CA LYS A 194 30.85 1.52 24.21
C LYS A 194 32.14 2.35 24.24
N GLY A 195 32.48 2.85 25.41
CA GLY A 195 33.63 3.75 25.59
C GLY A 195 33.44 5.05 24.81
N ASP A 196 34.36 5.35 23.93
CA ASP A 196 34.33 6.56 23.09
C ASP A 196 33.60 6.35 21.75
N ILE A 197 32.89 5.25 21.60
CA ILE A 197 32.14 4.91 20.39
C ILE A 197 30.64 4.95 20.69
N LEU A 198 29.88 5.66 19.84
CA LEU A 198 28.43 5.63 19.79
C LEU A 198 28.01 5.07 18.43
N ASP A 199 27.32 3.94 18.43
CA ASP A 199 26.69 3.36 17.23
C ASP A 199 25.19 3.66 17.25
N LEU A 200 24.66 4.16 16.13
CA LEU A 200 23.24 4.47 15.92
C LEU A 200 22.71 3.63 14.77
N HIS A 201 21.58 2.96 14.98
CA HIS A 201 20.81 2.34 13.90
C HIS A 201 19.57 3.18 13.62
N PRO A 202 19.57 3.99 12.55
CA PRO A 202 18.45 4.87 12.23
C PRO A 202 17.15 4.12 11.93
N SER A 203 16.01 4.80 12.08
CA SER A 203 14.68 4.23 11.79
C SER A 203 14.40 4.04 10.29
N TYR A 204 15.19 4.68 9.41
CA TYR A 204 14.93 4.85 7.98
C TYR A 204 15.91 4.12 7.04
N GLN A 205 16.82 3.31 7.55
CA GLN A 205 17.79 2.57 6.73
C GLN A 205 18.34 1.32 7.44
N ASP A 206 18.95 0.41 6.67
CA ASP A 206 19.52 -0.85 7.18
C ASP A 206 20.94 -0.71 7.70
N THR A 207 21.65 0.31 7.29
CA THR A 207 23.01 0.59 7.76
C THR A 207 22.98 1.46 9.00
N GLY A 208 23.99 1.35 9.84
CA GLY A 208 24.16 2.15 11.04
C GLY A 208 25.19 3.27 10.85
N TYR A 209 25.25 4.16 11.81
CA TYR A 209 26.28 5.19 11.90
C TYR A 209 27.11 4.96 13.16
N ARG A 210 28.42 5.06 13.00
CA ARG A 210 29.38 5.06 14.09
C ARG A 210 29.98 6.43 14.26
N PHE A 211 29.87 6.95 15.47
CA PHE A 211 30.48 8.19 15.91
C PHE A 211 31.63 7.84 16.86
N GLU A 212 32.85 8.25 16.49
CA GLU A 212 34.05 8.04 17.28
C GLU A 212 34.43 9.37 17.92
N PHE A 213 34.61 9.37 19.24
CA PHE A 213 34.93 10.53 20.04
C PHE A 213 36.33 10.42 20.65
N PHE A 214 36.98 11.55 20.85
CA PHE A 214 38.15 11.66 21.70
C PHE A 214 37.76 12.51 22.92
N GLY A 215 37.53 11.84 24.06
CA GLY A 215 36.86 12.49 25.19
C GLY A 215 35.40 12.84 24.82
N ASP A 216 35.09 14.13 24.79
CA ASP A 216 33.74 14.62 24.40
C ASP A 216 33.69 15.14 22.96
N ASP A 217 34.82 15.24 22.25
CA ASP A 217 34.92 15.79 20.90
C ASP A 217 34.75 14.73 19.84
N LEU A 218 33.91 14.99 18.80
CA LEU A 218 33.68 14.10 17.68
C LEU A 218 34.86 14.12 16.71
N GLU A 219 35.54 12.96 16.54
CA GLU A 219 36.66 12.80 15.61
C GLU A 219 36.23 12.31 14.22
N SER A 220 35.31 11.33 14.20
CA SER A 220 34.90 10.75 12.93
C SER A 220 33.46 10.22 12.93
N ILE A 221 32.86 10.20 11.74
CA ILE A 221 31.58 9.55 11.47
C ILE A 221 31.81 8.51 10.37
N SER A 222 31.31 7.31 10.57
CA SER A 222 31.34 6.28 9.55
C SER A 222 30.02 5.54 9.44
N GLU A 223 29.67 5.15 8.21
CA GLU A 223 28.60 4.23 7.94
C GLU A 223 29.08 2.81 8.21
N ILE A 224 28.28 2.03 8.92
CA ILE A 224 28.62 0.67 9.34
C ILE A 224 27.53 -0.33 8.95
N ASN A 225 27.94 -1.56 8.70
CA ASN A 225 27.01 -2.68 8.63
C ASN A 225 26.51 -3.02 10.06
N THR A 226 25.20 -3.05 10.25
CA THR A 226 24.58 -3.21 11.58
C THR A 226 24.80 -4.60 12.20
N LEU A 227 24.96 -5.64 11.36
CA LEU A 227 25.22 -7.02 11.81
C LEU A 227 26.68 -7.25 12.19
N THR A 228 27.59 -6.83 11.31
CA THR A 228 29.03 -7.12 11.48
C THR A 228 29.79 -6.02 12.21
N GLY A 229 29.23 -4.81 12.26
CA GLY A 229 29.90 -3.61 12.78
C GLY A 229 31.04 -3.11 11.87
N GLN A 230 31.21 -3.70 10.68
CA GLN A 230 32.25 -3.31 9.74
C GLN A 230 31.95 -1.95 9.12
N LYS A 231 32.99 -1.12 9.00
CA LYS A 231 32.92 0.18 8.36
C LYS A 231 32.73 0.03 6.85
N ILE A 232 31.74 0.75 6.30
CA ILE A 232 31.43 0.79 4.88
C ILE A 232 32.18 1.98 4.24
N ARG A 233 31.99 3.19 4.81
CA ARG A 233 32.63 4.42 4.33
C ARG A 233 32.68 5.48 5.42
N ASN A 234 33.56 6.50 5.22
CA ASN A 234 33.56 7.71 6.04
C ASN A 234 32.51 8.70 5.56
N ILE A 235 31.91 9.41 6.51
CA ILE A 235 30.93 10.46 6.29
C ILE A 235 31.44 11.74 6.95
N LYS A 236 31.38 12.88 6.24
CA LYS A 236 31.74 14.18 6.81
C LYS A 236 30.57 14.87 7.49
N ARG A 237 29.38 14.76 6.87
CA ARG A 237 28.13 15.40 7.34
C ARG A 237 26.98 14.44 7.28
N ILE A 238 26.09 14.51 8.27
CA ILE A 238 24.87 13.72 8.34
C ILE A 238 23.77 14.50 9.05
N THR A 239 22.52 14.25 8.68
CA THR A 239 21.37 14.71 9.43
C THR A 239 20.62 13.50 9.96
N ILE A 240 20.53 13.38 11.29
CA ILE A 240 19.79 12.29 11.94
C ILE A 240 18.32 12.73 12.04
N MET A 241 17.42 11.93 11.46
CA MET A 241 16.00 12.12 11.54
C MET A 241 15.41 11.46 12.79
N PRO A 242 14.25 11.93 13.30
CA PRO A 242 13.57 11.29 14.42
C PRO A 242 13.22 9.81 14.19
N ALA A 243 13.19 9.03 15.26
CA ALA A 243 12.82 7.63 15.23
C ALA A 243 11.30 7.39 15.05
N THR A 244 10.48 8.42 15.19
CA THR A 244 9.03 8.36 15.03
C THR A 244 8.50 9.63 14.34
N HIS A 245 7.41 9.49 13.61
CA HIS A 245 6.69 10.63 13.02
C HIS A 245 5.88 11.41 14.07
N TYR A 246 5.47 10.75 15.15
CA TYR A 246 4.67 11.35 16.22
C TYR A 246 5.57 11.89 17.34
N LEU A 247 5.97 13.14 17.19
CA LEU A 247 6.76 13.86 18.18
C LEU A 247 5.83 14.71 19.03
N THR A 248 5.89 14.55 20.33
CA THR A 248 5.17 15.43 21.28
C THR A 248 5.79 16.82 21.29
N ASN A 249 4.98 17.85 21.31
CA ASN A 249 5.46 19.22 21.55
C ASN A 249 6.19 19.30 22.91
N GLU A 250 7.16 20.21 23.02
CA GLU A 250 7.96 20.39 24.25
C GLU A 250 7.10 20.73 25.46
N ASP A 251 5.92 21.30 25.25
CA ASP A 251 4.98 21.74 26.30
C ASP A 251 3.90 20.66 26.58
N THR A 252 4.37 19.51 27.07
CA THR A 252 3.47 18.40 27.46
C THR A 252 2.41 18.81 28.48
N LYS A 253 2.72 19.79 29.38
CA LYS A 253 1.78 20.28 30.39
C LYS A 253 0.56 20.93 29.77
N VAL A 254 0.74 21.83 28.78
CA VAL A 254 -0.37 22.49 28.08
C VAL A 254 -1.26 21.44 27.37
N MET A 255 -0.66 20.45 26.75
CA MET A 255 -1.39 19.34 26.14
C MET A 255 -2.22 18.56 27.16
N PHE A 256 -1.64 18.20 28.31
CA PHE A 256 -2.34 17.45 29.36
C PHE A 256 -3.53 18.24 29.92
N GLU A 257 -3.35 19.54 30.20
CA GLU A 257 -4.43 20.39 30.67
C GLU A 257 -5.56 20.54 29.67
N ALA A 258 -5.24 20.66 28.37
CA ALA A 258 -6.24 20.73 27.32
C ALA A 258 -7.05 19.43 27.18
N ILE A 259 -6.40 18.25 27.24
CA ILE A 259 -7.08 16.94 27.21
C ILE A 259 -7.96 16.75 28.47
N LYS A 260 -7.45 17.11 29.65
CA LYS A 260 -8.23 17.04 30.90
C LYS A 260 -9.48 17.90 30.82
N LYS A 261 -9.35 19.11 30.32
CA LYS A 261 -10.48 20.03 30.15
C LYS A 261 -11.54 19.45 29.20
N GLU A 262 -11.14 18.94 28.06
CA GLU A 262 -12.08 18.29 27.12
C GLU A 262 -12.77 17.07 27.76
N MET A 263 -12.01 16.27 28.52
CA MET A 263 -12.56 15.14 29.27
C MET A 263 -13.63 15.60 30.26
N GLU A 264 -13.35 16.61 31.07
CA GLU A 264 -14.30 17.13 32.06
C GLU A 264 -15.56 17.70 31.40
N GLU A 265 -15.43 18.43 30.31
CA GLU A 265 -16.55 18.93 29.52
C GLU A 265 -17.39 17.77 28.97
N ARG A 266 -16.76 16.69 28.48
CA ARG A 266 -17.46 15.52 27.93
C ARG A 266 -18.13 14.68 29.01
N VAL A 267 -17.51 14.50 30.16
CA VAL A 267 -18.10 13.84 31.34
C VAL A 267 -19.35 14.61 31.79
N HIS A 268 -19.26 15.93 31.93
CA HIS A 268 -20.42 16.75 32.29
C HIS A 268 -21.55 16.67 31.27
N PHE A 269 -21.23 16.65 29.98
CA PHE A 269 -22.21 16.45 28.92
C PHE A 269 -22.96 15.13 29.09
N PHE A 270 -22.27 14.02 29.28
CA PHE A 270 -22.89 12.70 29.46
C PHE A 270 -23.72 12.61 30.73
N GLN A 271 -23.24 13.20 31.83
CA GLN A 271 -24.02 13.25 33.09
C GLN A 271 -25.32 14.03 32.91
N LYS A 272 -25.28 15.17 32.21
CA LYS A 272 -26.48 15.97 31.92
C LYS A 272 -27.50 15.24 31.04
N GLU A 273 -27.01 14.43 30.10
CA GLU A 273 -27.82 13.57 29.25
C GLU A 273 -28.32 12.27 29.95
N GLY A 274 -27.96 12.04 31.22
CA GLY A 274 -28.29 10.83 31.96
C GLY A 274 -27.50 9.57 31.57
N LYS A 275 -26.43 9.74 30.77
CA LYS A 275 -25.55 8.67 30.29
C LYS A 275 -24.37 8.44 31.23
N LEU A 276 -24.69 7.86 32.41
CA LEU A 276 -23.69 7.72 33.48
C LEU A 276 -22.59 6.71 33.15
N LEU A 277 -22.90 5.67 32.39
CA LEU A 277 -21.91 4.66 31.98
C LEU A 277 -20.89 5.23 30.99
N GLU A 278 -21.36 6.00 30.03
CA GLU A 278 -20.51 6.69 29.04
C GLU A 278 -19.63 7.75 29.73
N ALA A 279 -20.17 8.46 30.72
CA ALA A 279 -19.39 9.40 31.52
C ALA A 279 -18.25 8.70 32.26
N GLN A 280 -18.51 7.57 32.90
CA GLN A 280 -17.50 6.80 33.61
C GLN A 280 -16.44 6.22 32.65
N ARG A 281 -16.88 5.65 31.51
CA ARG A 281 -15.98 5.08 30.50
C ARG A 281 -14.96 6.11 30.03
N ILE A 282 -15.42 7.28 29.58
CA ILE A 282 -14.52 8.31 29.01
C ILE A 282 -13.58 8.86 30.07
N GLU A 283 -14.06 9.06 31.31
CA GLU A 283 -13.23 9.53 32.40
C GLU A 283 -12.10 8.55 32.74
N GLN A 284 -12.44 7.27 32.96
CA GLN A 284 -11.46 6.24 33.28
C GLN A 284 -10.44 6.05 32.16
N ARG A 285 -10.92 5.96 30.92
CA ARG A 285 -10.07 5.76 29.76
C ARG A 285 -9.09 6.92 29.58
N THR A 286 -9.57 8.15 29.61
CA THR A 286 -8.73 9.32 29.40
C THR A 286 -7.69 9.50 30.50
N LYS A 287 -8.08 9.27 31.77
CA LYS A 287 -7.12 9.31 32.89
C LYS A 287 -6.01 8.28 32.71
N TYR A 288 -6.38 7.04 32.39
CA TYR A 288 -5.42 5.96 32.13
C TYR A 288 -4.47 6.30 30.96
N ASP A 289 -5.04 6.79 29.84
CA ASP A 289 -4.23 7.18 28.68
C ASP A 289 -3.23 8.31 29.03
N LEU A 290 -3.65 9.29 29.84
CA LEU A 290 -2.79 10.39 30.30
C LEU A 290 -1.68 9.89 31.23
N GLU A 291 -1.98 9.00 32.18
CA GLU A 291 -0.97 8.38 33.05
C GLU A 291 0.09 7.63 32.22
N MET A 292 -0.36 6.84 31.24
CA MET A 292 0.55 6.12 30.33
C MET A 292 1.45 7.06 29.51
N ILE A 293 0.89 8.15 29.00
CA ILE A 293 1.68 9.14 28.25
C ILE A 293 2.69 9.86 29.19
N GLU A 294 2.32 10.14 30.43
CA GLU A 294 3.19 10.79 31.42
C GLU A 294 4.36 9.88 31.82
N GLU A 295 4.09 8.61 32.14
CA GLU A 295 5.08 7.67 32.65
C GLU A 295 5.98 7.07 31.55
N ILE A 296 5.40 6.70 30.40
CA ILE A 296 6.06 5.94 29.33
C ILE A 296 6.25 6.80 28.06
N GLY A 297 5.53 7.92 27.96
CA GLY A 297 5.51 8.79 26.78
C GLY A 297 4.63 8.26 25.64
N TYR A 298 3.82 7.23 25.88
CA TYR A 298 2.96 6.59 24.88
C TYR A 298 1.75 5.90 25.54
N CYS A 299 0.60 5.92 24.84
CA CYS A 299 -0.54 5.06 25.18
C CYS A 299 -1.10 4.39 23.93
N LYS A 300 -1.80 3.25 24.09
CA LYS A 300 -2.49 2.60 22.98
C LYS A 300 -3.61 3.50 22.44
N GLY A 301 -3.48 3.94 21.18
CA GLY A 301 -4.41 4.88 20.57
C GLY A 301 -4.02 6.35 20.78
N VAL A 302 -2.74 6.65 21.04
CA VAL A 302 -2.22 8.01 21.20
C VAL A 302 -2.57 8.93 20.02
N GLU A 303 -2.74 8.36 18.84
CA GLU A 303 -3.17 9.07 17.64
C GLU A 303 -4.54 9.77 17.79
N ASN A 304 -5.41 9.29 18.69
CA ASN A 304 -6.70 9.96 18.97
C ASN A 304 -6.55 11.31 19.66
N TYR A 305 -5.38 11.61 20.19
CA TYR A 305 -5.00 12.90 20.77
C TYR A 305 -4.18 13.77 19.80
N SER A 306 -4.14 13.43 18.50
CA SER A 306 -3.31 14.10 17.47
C SER A 306 -3.50 15.61 17.42
N ARG A 307 -4.74 16.13 17.61
CA ARG A 307 -5.02 17.58 17.73
C ARG A 307 -4.08 18.24 18.72
N TYR A 308 -3.97 17.68 19.92
CA TYR A 308 -3.16 18.23 21.01
C TYR A 308 -1.66 17.98 20.82
N LEU A 309 -1.31 16.82 20.24
CA LEU A 309 0.08 16.49 19.92
C LEU A 309 0.68 17.42 18.86
N THR A 310 -0.12 17.81 17.87
CA THR A 310 0.33 18.67 16.76
C THR A 310 0.08 20.15 17.01
N GLY A 311 -0.72 20.52 18.05
CA GLY A 311 -1.09 21.92 18.35
C GLY A 311 -2.09 22.52 17.36
N LYS A 312 -2.80 21.69 16.58
CA LYS A 312 -3.82 22.13 15.62
C LYS A 312 -5.15 22.46 16.28
N GLY A 313 -5.92 23.31 15.62
CA GLY A 313 -7.29 23.66 16.02
C GLY A 313 -8.30 22.57 15.69
N GLU A 314 -9.52 22.73 16.21
CA GLU A 314 -10.62 21.81 15.95
C GLU A 314 -11.00 21.81 14.47
N GLY A 315 -11.06 20.62 13.87
CA GLY A 315 -11.45 20.41 12.47
C GLY A 315 -10.40 20.80 11.44
N GLU A 316 -9.22 21.27 11.85
CA GLU A 316 -8.12 21.54 10.92
C GLU A 316 -7.66 20.27 10.21
N ALA A 317 -7.19 20.44 8.98
CA ALA A 317 -6.63 19.34 8.20
C ALA A 317 -5.36 18.78 8.87
N PRO A 318 -5.22 17.46 9.02
CA PRO A 318 -4.00 16.87 9.54
C PRO A 318 -2.83 17.11 8.58
N ASP A 319 -1.60 17.15 9.12
CA ASP A 319 -0.42 17.04 8.28
C ASP A 319 -0.28 15.61 7.78
N THR A 320 -0.03 15.47 6.51
CA THR A 320 0.04 14.18 5.80
C THR A 320 1.35 14.07 5.03
N LEU A 321 1.57 12.98 4.32
CA LEU A 321 2.74 12.84 3.46
C LEU A 321 2.86 13.99 2.44
N ILE A 322 1.74 14.54 1.96
CA ILE A 322 1.71 15.61 0.97
C ILE A 322 2.39 16.87 1.51
N ASP A 323 2.26 17.14 2.81
CA ASP A 323 2.84 18.32 3.46
C ASP A 323 4.38 18.26 3.59
N TYR A 324 4.98 17.08 3.38
CA TYR A 324 6.44 16.91 3.32
C TYR A 324 7.03 17.23 1.94
N PHE A 325 6.20 17.29 0.91
CA PHE A 325 6.64 17.65 -0.44
C PHE A 325 6.85 19.17 -0.58
N PRO A 326 7.73 19.59 -1.47
CA PRO A 326 7.83 20.99 -1.85
C PRO A 326 6.62 21.44 -2.70
N GLU A 327 6.47 22.76 -2.85
CA GLU A 327 5.33 23.40 -3.52
C GLU A 327 5.16 23.01 -5.00
N ASP A 328 6.22 22.55 -5.66
CA ASP A 328 6.22 22.14 -7.08
C ASP A 328 5.97 20.64 -7.28
N LEU A 329 5.37 19.97 -6.30
CA LEU A 329 4.92 18.58 -6.39
C LEU A 329 4.08 18.33 -7.64
N VAL A 330 4.30 17.18 -8.30
CA VAL A 330 3.37 16.63 -9.30
C VAL A 330 2.81 15.31 -8.80
N VAL A 331 1.50 15.16 -8.84
CA VAL A 331 0.80 13.93 -8.42
C VAL A 331 0.35 13.14 -9.63
N PHE A 332 0.67 11.86 -9.65
CA PHE A 332 0.20 10.89 -10.63
C PHE A 332 -0.76 9.92 -9.95
N LEU A 333 -2.05 9.95 -10.30
CA LEU A 333 -3.05 9.03 -9.74
C LEU A 333 -3.21 7.84 -10.68
N ASP A 334 -2.57 6.72 -10.35
CA ASP A 334 -2.69 5.50 -11.15
C ASP A 334 -4.03 4.82 -10.90
N GLU A 335 -4.61 4.24 -11.96
CA GLU A 335 -5.98 3.72 -11.98
C GLU A 335 -6.96 4.70 -11.31
N SER A 336 -6.93 5.96 -11.76
CA SER A 336 -7.60 7.12 -11.14
C SER A 336 -9.10 6.90 -10.95
N HIS A 337 -9.75 6.20 -11.86
CA HIS A 337 -11.17 5.81 -11.75
C HIS A 337 -11.51 5.01 -10.50
N ILE A 338 -10.50 4.52 -9.77
CA ILE A 338 -10.60 3.83 -8.48
C ILE A 338 -10.01 4.68 -7.36
N SER A 339 -8.81 5.25 -7.57
CA SER A 339 -8.11 6.03 -6.57
C SER A 339 -8.90 7.27 -6.15
N VAL A 340 -9.56 7.95 -7.09
CA VAL A 340 -10.38 9.15 -6.81
C VAL A 340 -11.60 8.83 -5.93
N PRO A 341 -12.47 7.85 -6.27
CA PRO A 341 -13.56 7.43 -5.39
C PRO A 341 -13.08 6.92 -4.02
N GLN A 342 -11.92 6.26 -3.95
CA GLN A 342 -11.33 5.77 -2.71
C GLN A 342 -10.97 6.93 -1.79
N ILE A 343 -10.28 7.96 -2.29
CA ILE A 343 -9.96 9.19 -1.54
C ILE A 343 -11.24 9.83 -0.99
N ASN A 344 -12.29 9.93 -1.80
CA ASN A 344 -13.58 10.48 -1.36
C ASN A 344 -14.25 9.66 -0.25
N GLY A 345 -14.15 8.33 -0.31
CA GLY A 345 -14.79 7.42 0.66
C GLY A 345 -14.13 7.37 2.03
N MET A 346 -12.81 7.58 2.10
CA MET A 346 -12.03 7.37 3.33
C MET A 346 -12.47 8.23 4.51
N TYR A 347 -12.66 9.52 4.31
CA TYR A 347 -13.08 10.43 5.37
C TYR A 347 -14.47 10.06 5.95
N LYS A 348 -15.43 9.73 5.08
CA LYS A 348 -16.80 9.42 5.48
C LYS A 348 -16.86 8.14 6.32
N GLY A 349 -16.11 7.10 5.92
CA GLY A 349 -16.00 5.85 6.65
C GLY A 349 -15.37 6.00 8.04
N ASP A 350 -14.24 6.71 8.12
CA ASP A 350 -13.56 6.99 9.39
C ASP A 350 -14.45 7.79 10.35
N ARG A 351 -15.12 8.84 9.86
CA ARG A 351 -16.01 9.67 10.67
C ARG A 351 -17.21 8.90 11.20
N ALA A 352 -17.82 8.03 10.39
CA ALA A 352 -18.96 7.20 10.83
C ALA A 352 -18.57 6.24 11.96
N ARG A 353 -17.41 5.58 11.84
CA ARG A 353 -16.85 4.70 12.86
C ARG A 353 -16.56 5.44 14.17
N LYS A 354 -15.87 6.57 14.10
CA LYS A 354 -15.53 7.41 15.26
C LYS A 354 -16.75 8.00 15.94
N LYS A 355 -17.81 8.32 15.18
CA LYS A 355 -19.05 8.80 15.74
C LYS A 355 -19.62 7.81 16.76
N ALA A 356 -19.64 6.51 16.43
CA ALA A 356 -20.12 5.48 17.34
C ALA A 356 -19.27 5.42 18.63
N LEU A 357 -17.94 5.54 18.53
CA LEU A 357 -17.04 5.54 19.69
C LEU A 357 -17.21 6.76 20.58
N ILE A 358 -17.34 7.94 20.00
CA ILE A 358 -17.46 9.21 20.72
C ILE A 358 -18.83 9.33 21.41
N ASP A 359 -19.92 8.96 20.71
CA ASP A 359 -21.29 9.05 21.24
C ASP A 359 -21.55 8.07 22.38
N ASN A 360 -20.72 7.02 22.51
CA ASN A 360 -20.84 6.00 23.56
C ASN A 360 -19.69 6.01 24.58
N GLY A 361 -18.92 7.12 24.66
CA GLY A 361 -17.93 7.35 25.71
C GLY A 361 -16.64 6.55 25.61
N PHE A 362 -16.27 6.03 24.45
CA PHE A 362 -15.02 5.32 24.25
C PHE A 362 -13.88 6.26 23.83
N ARG A 363 -14.19 7.38 23.17
CA ARG A 363 -13.22 8.40 22.73
C ARG A 363 -13.74 9.81 22.96
N LEU A 364 -12.78 10.75 23.12
CA LEU A 364 -13.06 12.19 23.18
C LEU A 364 -13.45 12.73 21.79
N PRO A 365 -14.18 13.84 21.69
CA PRO A 365 -14.48 14.51 20.42
C PRO A 365 -13.25 14.84 19.59
N SER A 366 -12.12 15.17 20.21
CA SER A 366 -10.83 15.40 19.54
C SER A 366 -10.33 14.24 18.68
N ALA A 367 -10.80 13.02 18.95
CA ALA A 367 -10.49 11.86 18.10
C ALA A 367 -10.98 12.02 16.65
N TYR A 368 -11.97 12.91 16.40
CA TYR A 368 -12.39 13.22 15.02
C TYR A 368 -11.27 13.87 14.20
N ASP A 369 -10.29 14.51 14.80
CA ASP A 369 -9.23 15.22 14.08
C ASP A 369 -8.06 14.32 13.67
N ASN A 370 -7.94 13.13 14.27
CA ASN A 370 -7.12 12.05 13.72
C ASN A 370 -7.85 11.39 12.56
N ARG A 371 -7.78 11.97 11.39
CA ARG A 371 -8.59 11.59 10.23
C ARG A 371 -7.79 11.66 8.94
N PRO A 372 -8.21 10.97 7.86
CA PRO A 372 -7.69 11.28 6.53
C PRO A 372 -8.13 12.68 6.07
N LEU A 373 -7.44 13.22 5.09
CA LEU A 373 -7.88 14.42 4.39
C LEU A 373 -9.30 14.22 3.84
N LYS A 374 -10.09 15.29 3.86
CA LYS A 374 -11.30 15.36 3.06
C LYS A 374 -10.93 15.45 1.58
N PHE A 375 -11.87 15.13 0.72
CA PHE A 375 -11.65 15.14 -0.72
C PHE A 375 -11.16 16.51 -1.21
N GLU A 376 -11.84 17.57 -0.80
CA GLU A 376 -11.51 18.96 -1.16
C GLU A 376 -10.17 19.41 -0.57
N GLU A 377 -9.82 18.93 0.63
CA GLU A 377 -8.55 19.23 1.27
C GLU A 377 -7.38 18.56 0.52
N PHE A 378 -7.58 17.32 0.04
CA PHE A 378 -6.58 16.63 -0.77
C PHE A 378 -6.28 17.39 -2.06
N PHE A 379 -7.30 17.68 -2.85
CA PHE A 379 -7.11 18.40 -4.11
C PHE A 379 -6.67 19.86 -3.92
N GLY A 380 -7.05 20.49 -2.80
CA GLY A 380 -6.58 21.84 -2.45
C GLY A 380 -5.09 21.93 -2.08
N LYS A 381 -4.46 20.80 -1.70
CA LYS A 381 -3.02 20.72 -1.41
C LYS A 381 -2.16 20.35 -2.61
N ILE A 382 -2.76 19.87 -3.68
CA ILE A 382 -2.05 19.38 -4.87
C ILE A 382 -1.98 20.48 -5.93
N PRO A 383 -0.78 20.92 -6.35
CA PRO A 383 -0.67 21.95 -7.38
C PRO A 383 -1.02 21.45 -8.78
N GLN A 384 -0.65 20.21 -9.13
CA GLN A 384 -0.91 19.60 -10.43
C GLN A 384 -1.10 18.09 -10.31
N VAL A 385 -2.07 17.56 -11.04
CA VAL A 385 -2.40 16.13 -11.08
C VAL A 385 -2.50 15.59 -12.52
N VAL A 386 -1.94 14.40 -12.71
CA VAL A 386 -2.10 13.59 -13.91
C VAL A 386 -2.89 12.34 -13.55
N TYR A 387 -4.12 12.25 -14.03
CA TYR A 387 -4.96 11.06 -13.87
C TYR A 387 -4.57 10.01 -14.89
N ILE A 388 -4.22 8.81 -14.44
CA ILE A 388 -3.79 7.72 -15.31
C ILE A 388 -4.86 6.63 -15.26
N SER A 389 -5.50 6.37 -16.41
CA SER A 389 -6.54 5.35 -16.51
C SER A 389 -6.73 4.85 -17.93
N ALA A 390 -7.12 3.58 -18.08
CA ALA A 390 -7.65 3.07 -19.35
C ALA A 390 -9.13 3.42 -19.55
N THR A 391 -9.82 3.78 -18.47
CA THR A 391 -11.26 4.05 -18.40
C THR A 391 -11.55 5.17 -17.40
N PRO A 392 -11.16 6.43 -17.68
CA PRO A 392 -11.38 7.55 -16.77
C PRO A 392 -12.88 7.71 -16.45
N SER A 393 -13.18 8.24 -15.27
CA SER A 393 -14.54 8.54 -14.83
C SER A 393 -14.97 9.95 -15.20
N ASP A 394 -16.25 10.24 -14.98
CA ASP A 394 -16.81 11.55 -15.29
C ASP A 394 -16.09 12.66 -14.52
N TYR A 395 -15.68 12.37 -13.27
CA TYR A 395 -14.93 13.33 -12.44
C TYR A 395 -13.65 13.81 -13.13
N GLU A 396 -12.81 12.86 -13.59
CA GLU A 396 -11.54 13.21 -14.25
C GLU A 396 -11.78 13.95 -15.57
N LEU A 397 -12.79 13.52 -16.33
CA LEU A 397 -13.14 14.16 -17.61
C LEU A 397 -13.64 15.60 -17.42
N GLU A 398 -14.47 15.84 -16.40
CA GLU A 398 -14.97 17.18 -16.07
C GLU A 398 -13.85 18.10 -15.57
N HIS A 399 -12.97 17.61 -14.67
CA HIS A 399 -11.92 18.45 -14.07
C HIS A 399 -10.76 18.71 -15.02
N SER A 400 -10.46 17.79 -15.95
CA SER A 400 -9.42 18.01 -16.96
C SER A 400 -9.83 18.99 -18.06
N ASN A 401 -11.06 19.50 -18.08
CA ASN A 401 -11.59 20.39 -19.13
C ASN A 401 -11.31 19.87 -20.56
N GLY A 402 -11.24 18.54 -20.74
CA GLY A 402 -10.96 17.91 -22.04
C GLY A 402 -9.47 17.73 -22.35
N GLU A 403 -8.56 18.05 -21.42
CA GLU A 403 -7.13 17.75 -21.57
C GLU A 403 -6.87 16.25 -21.39
N VAL A 404 -7.19 15.49 -22.45
CA VAL A 404 -7.01 14.04 -22.51
C VAL A 404 -5.88 13.71 -23.49
N VAL A 405 -4.84 13.08 -22.96
CA VAL A 405 -3.72 12.57 -23.74
C VAL A 405 -3.90 11.07 -23.94
N GLU A 406 -4.15 10.65 -25.19
CA GLU A 406 -4.36 9.24 -25.51
C GLU A 406 -3.04 8.50 -25.73
N GLN A 407 -2.96 7.29 -25.21
CA GLN A 407 -1.87 6.34 -25.41
C GLN A 407 -2.46 4.95 -25.69
N LEU A 408 -2.87 4.71 -26.92
CA LEU A 408 -3.62 3.52 -27.34
C LEU A 408 -2.73 2.45 -27.95
N VAL A 409 -1.56 2.81 -28.44
CA VAL A 409 -0.64 1.90 -29.12
C VAL A 409 0.22 1.13 -28.10
N ARG A 410 0.20 -0.20 -28.19
CA ARG A 410 1.10 -1.10 -27.48
C ARG A 410 2.39 -1.31 -28.29
N PRO A 411 3.56 -1.09 -27.73
CA PRO A 411 4.84 -1.33 -28.42
C PRO A 411 5.01 -2.78 -28.90
N THR A 412 4.33 -3.74 -28.25
CA THR A 412 4.34 -5.17 -28.61
C THR A 412 3.54 -5.52 -29.84
N GLY A 413 2.72 -4.57 -30.35
CA GLY A 413 1.82 -4.76 -31.46
C GLY A 413 0.55 -5.56 -31.13
N ILE A 414 0.35 -6.00 -29.88
CA ILE A 414 -0.83 -6.77 -29.48
C ILE A 414 -2.08 -5.91 -29.64
N VAL A 415 -3.05 -6.40 -30.39
CA VAL A 415 -4.33 -5.75 -30.62
C VAL A 415 -5.31 -6.02 -29.46
N GLU A 416 -6.38 -5.21 -29.37
CA GLU A 416 -7.48 -5.56 -28.47
C GLU A 416 -8.12 -6.90 -28.86
N PRO A 417 -8.66 -7.67 -27.87
CA PRO A 417 -9.23 -8.98 -28.15
C PRO A 417 -10.41 -8.90 -29.12
N SER A 418 -10.62 -9.98 -29.89
CA SER A 418 -11.86 -10.15 -30.64
C SER A 418 -13.03 -10.43 -29.70
N ILE A 419 -14.23 -9.94 -30.05
CA ILE A 419 -15.42 -10.04 -29.21
C ILE A 419 -16.50 -10.83 -29.95
N ASP A 420 -16.98 -11.92 -29.31
CA ASP A 420 -18.15 -12.68 -29.72
C ASP A 420 -19.31 -12.43 -28.76
N ILE A 421 -20.52 -12.31 -29.28
CA ILE A 421 -21.76 -12.25 -28.49
C ILE A 421 -22.51 -13.56 -28.72
N ARG A 422 -22.84 -14.27 -27.64
CA ARG A 422 -23.56 -15.55 -27.70
C ARG A 422 -24.76 -15.52 -26.79
N GLU A 423 -25.81 -16.27 -27.15
CA GLU A 423 -27.02 -16.38 -26.33
C GLU A 423 -26.71 -16.99 -24.92
N THR A 424 -27.48 -16.57 -23.92
CA THR A 424 -27.33 -17.11 -22.56
C THR A 424 -27.81 -18.58 -22.45
N LYS A 425 -28.64 -19.01 -23.39
CA LYS A 425 -29.12 -20.38 -23.45
C LYS A 425 -27.94 -21.33 -23.71
N ASN A 426 -27.75 -22.32 -22.85
CA ASN A 426 -26.64 -23.27 -22.85
C ASN A 426 -25.24 -22.63 -22.68
N GLN A 427 -25.13 -21.41 -22.14
CA GLN A 427 -23.85 -20.70 -21.96
C GLN A 427 -22.80 -21.53 -21.17
N ILE A 428 -23.23 -22.40 -20.25
CA ILE A 428 -22.32 -23.22 -19.42
C ILE A 428 -21.66 -24.32 -20.24
N ASP A 429 -22.44 -25.01 -21.10
CA ASP A 429 -21.93 -26.10 -21.95
C ASP A 429 -21.09 -25.53 -23.09
N ASP A 430 -21.54 -24.44 -23.73
CA ASP A 430 -20.79 -23.73 -24.75
C ASP A 430 -19.43 -23.28 -24.25
N LEU A 431 -19.40 -22.67 -23.05
CA LEU A 431 -18.17 -22.25 -22.40
C LEU A 431 -17.26 -23.43 -22.04
N MET A 432 -17.85 -24.59 -21.64
CA MET A 432 -17.06 -25.79 -21.35
C MET A 432 -16.29 -26.28 -22.59
N ASP A 433 -16.89 -26.23 -23.76
CA ASP A 433 -16.22 -26.66 -25.02
C ASP A 433 -15.11 -25.69 -25.41
N GLU A 434 -15.31 -24.35 -25.18
CA GLU A 434 -14.25 -23.35 -25.35
C GLU A 434 -13.10 -23.60 -24.37
N ILE A 435 -13.41 -23.89 -23.09
CA ILE A 435 -12.41 -24.21 -22.07
C ILE A 435 -11.58 -25.42 -22.52
N LYS A 436 -12.19 -26.50 -22.94
CA LYS A 436 -11.48 -27.72 -23.41
C LYS A 436 -10.55 -27.42 -24.59
N THR A 437 -11.02 -26.58 -25.53
CA THR A 437 -10.25 -26.16 -26.68
C THR A 437 -9.01 -25.40 -26.32
N ARG A 438 -9.13 -24.44 -25.36
CA ARG A 438 -8.06 -23.57 -24.91
C ARG A 438 -7.08 -24.28 -23.98
N THR A 439 -7.58 -25.13 -23.09
CA THR A 439 -6.72 -25.89 -22.16
C THR A 439 -5.84 -26.89 -22.90
N ALA A 440 -6.33 -27.47 -24.02
CA ALA A 440 -5.51 -28.30 -24.89
C ALA A 440 -4.28 -27.56 -25.46
N LYS A 441 -4.37 -26.24 -25.61
CA LYS A 441 -3.26 -25.33 -26.02
C LYS A 441 -2.44 -24.79 -24.83
N LYS A 442 -2.75 -25.20 -23.60
CA LYS A 442 -2.14 -24.69 -22.36
C LYS A 442 -2.40 -23.19 -22.11
N GLU A 443 -3.49 -22.66 -22.64
CA GLU A 443 -3.94 -21.29 -22.40
C GLU A 443 -4.75 -21.18 -21.11
N ARG A 444 -4.91 -19.96 -20.57
CA ARG A 444 -5.65 -19.70 -19.34
C ARG A 444 -6.94 -18.92 -19.65
N ILE A 445 -7.95 -19.20 -18.84
CA ILE A 445 -9.30 -18.65 -19.02
C ILE A 445 -9.76 -17.92 -17.77
N LEU A 446 -10.35 -16.74 -17.95
CA LEU A 446 -11.06 -16.02 -16.91
C LEU A 446 -12.57 -16.04 -17.18
N VAL A 447 -13.37 -16.37 -16.17
CA VAL A 447 -14.83 -16.38 -16.25
C VAL A 447 -15.40 -15.43 -15.20
N THR A 448 -16.25 -14.47 -15.62
CA THR A 448 -16.89 -13.56 -14.68
C THR A 448 -18.37 -13.84 -14.51
N THR A 449 -18.81 -13.94 -13.24
CA THR A 449 -20.20 -14.14 -12.83
C THR A 449 -20.74 -12.90 -12.11
N LEU A 450 -22.03 -12.87 -11.82
CA LEU A 450 -22.67 -11.77 -11.09
C LEU A 450 -22.72 -11.99 -9.59
N THR A 451 -22.72 -13.25 -9.13
CA THR A 451 -22.89 -13.58 -7.71
C THR A 451 -21.85 -14.60 -7.24
N LYS A 452 -21.56 -14.57 -5.93
CA LYS A 452 -20.68 -15.53 -5.26
C LYS A 452 -21.20 -16.96 -5.44
N LYS A 453 -22.49 -17.15 -5.20
CA LYS A 453 -23.14 -18.43 -5.33
C LYS A 453 -22.98 -19.02 -6.73
N MET A 454 -23.19 -18.21 -7.78
CA MET A 454 -22.99 -18.64 -9.17
C MET A 454 -21.54 -19.02 -9.46
N ALA A 455 -20.56 -18.29 -8.90
CA ALA A 455 -19.15 -18.61 -9.08
C ALA A 455 -18.79 -19.96 -8.43
N GLU A 456 -19.30 -20.22 -7.22
CA GLU A 456 -19.11 -21.47 -6.48
C GLU A 456 -19.74 -22.64 -7.23
N GLU A 457 -21.04 -22.54 -7.56
CA GLU A 457 -21.78 -23.58 -8.28
C GLU A 457 -21.16 -23.91 -9.64
N LEU A 458 -20.69 -22.90 -10.39
CA LEU A 458 -20.01 -23.08 -11.66
C LEU A 458 -18.66 -23.78 -11.49
N THR A 459 -17.92 -23.45 -10.45
CA THR A 459 -16.65 -24.10 -10.14
C THR A 459 -16.85 -25.57 -9.81
N ASP A 460 -17.80 -25.88 -8.93
CA ASP A 460 -18.13 -27.27 -8.57
C ASP A 460 -18.55 -28.08 -9.81
N TYR A 461 -19.41 -27.50 -10.64
CA TYR A 461 -19.85 -28.14 -11.88
C TYR A 461 -18.65 -28.48 -12.80
N TYR A 462 -17.75 -27.53 -13.03
CA TYR A 462 -16.59 -27.77 -13.89
C TYR A 462 -15.57 -28.75 -13.29
N LEU A 463 -15.43 -28.79 -11.96
CA LEU A 463 -14.62 -29.80 -11.27
C LEU A 463 -15.16 -31.22 -11.47
N GLU A 464 -16.49 -31.41 -11.45
CA GLU A 464 -17.13 -32.71 -11.72
C GLU A 464 -16.83 -33.21 -13.13
N TYR A 465 -16.65 -32.30 -14.10
CA TYR A 465 -16.25 -32.63 -15.46
C TYR A 465 -14.73 -32.71 -15.69
N GLY A 466 -13.94 -32.69 -14.61
CA GLY A 466 -12.49 -32.85 -14.65
C GLY A 466 -11.70 -31.63 -15.13
N ILE A 467 -12.34 -30.47 -15.18
CA ILE A 467 -11.65 -29.19 -15.50
C ILE A 467 -10.91 -28.68 -14.27
N LYS A 468 -9.66 -28.28 -14.43
CA LYS A 468 -8.86 -27.67 -13.36
C LYS A 468 -9.28 -26.21 -13.19
N VAL A 469 -10.17 -25.94 -12.25
CA VAL A 469 -10.76 -24.63 -12.02
C VAL A 469 -10.62 -24.22 -10.54
N LYS A 470 -10.46 -22.91 -10.31
CA LYS A 470 -10.61 -22.29 -9.00
C LYS A 470 -11.56 -21.10 -9.08
N TYR A 471 -12.19 -20.73 -7.97
CA TYR A 471 -12.96 -19.49 -7.87
C TYR A 471 -12.27 -18.47 -6.98
N MET A 472 -12.59 -17.19 -7.20
CA MET A 472 -12.08 -16.07 -6.44
C MET A 472 -13.18 -15.04 -6.16
N HIS A 473 -13.33 -14.63 -4.89
CA HIS A 473 -14.30 -13.63 -4.46
C HIS A 473 -13.69 -12.59 -3.50
N SER A 474 -14.50 -11.63 -3.05
CA SER A 474 -14.05 -10.49 -2.23
C SER A 474 -13.53 -10.86 -0.84
N ASP A 475 -13.94 -12.01 -0.31
CA ASP A 475 -13.64 -12.43 1.07
C ASP A 475 -12.31 -13.21 1.16
N ILE A 476 -11.71 -13.53 0.02
CA ILE A 476 -10.37 -14.14 -0.06
C ILE A 476 -9.35 -13.07 0.29
N ASP A 477 -8.45 -13.39 1.22
CA ASP A 477 -7.40 -12.48 1.64
C ASP A 477 -6.39 -12.16 0.54
N THR A 478 -5.55 -11.17 0.78
CA THR A 478 -4.60 -10.68 -0.24
C THR A 478 -3.52 -11.73 -0.56
N LEU A 479 -3.10 -12.52 0.42
CA LEU A 479 -2.07 -13.52 0.26
C LEU A 479 -2.59 -14.71 -0.55
N GLU A 480 -3.73 -15.27 -0.15
CA GLU A 480 -4.39 -16.36 -0.87
C GLU A 480 -4.73 -15.96 -2.32
N ARG A 481 -5.16 -14.71 -2.52
CA ARG A 481 -5.38 -14.15 -3.85
C ARG A 481 -4.12 -14.17 -4.72
N THR A 482 -2.98 -13.79 -4.16
CA THR A 482 -1.69 -13.80 -4.86
C THR A 482 -1.29 -15.23 -5.23
N GLU A 483 -1.49 -16.19 -4.34
CA GLU A 483 -1.24 -17.61 -4.61
C GLU A 483 -2.14 -18.17 -5.71
N ILE A 484 -3.44 -17.81 -5.71
CA ILE A 484 -4.38 -18.22 -6.77
C ILE A 484 -3.89 -17.69 -8.13
N ILE A 485 -3.50 -16.43 -8.22
CA ILE A 485 -3.00 -15.83 -9.48
C ILE A 485 -1.71 -16.51 -9.93
N ARG A 486 -0.79 -16.78 -9.01
CA ARG A 486 0.47 -17.48 -9.27
C ARG A 486 0.21 -18.91 -9.76
N GLY A 487 -0.71 -19.63 -9.13
CA GLY A 487 -1.13 -20.97 -9.54
C GLY A 487 -1.73 -21.00 -10.95
N LEU A 488 -2.57 -20.02 -11.32
CA LEU A 488 -3.09 -19.86 -12.66
C LEU A 488 -1.95 -19.65 -13.68
N ARG A 489 -1.01 -18.76 -13.39
CA ARG A 489 0.16 -18.49 -14.26
C ARG A 489 1.07 -19.69 -14.41
N LYS A 490 1.32 -20.45 -13.33
CA LYS A 490 2.10 -21.69 -13.34
C LYS A 490 1.39 -22.86 -14.04
N GLY A 491 0.07 -22.77 -14.24
CA GLY A 491 -0.74 -23.83 -14.83
C GLY A 491 -1.09 -24.95 -13.86
N GLU A 492 -1.14 -24.67 -12.58
CA GLU A 492 -1.67 -25.58 -11.57
C GLU A 492 -3.17 -25.83 -11.79
N PHE A 493 -3.86 -24.84 -12.33
CA PHE A 493 -5.21 -24.92 -12.86
C PHE A 493 -5.34 -24.00 -14.09
N ASP A 494 -6.40 -24.17 -14.87
CA ASP A 494 -6.54 -23.57 -16.19
C ASP A 494 -7.61 -22.48 -16.25
N VAL A 495 -8.62 -22.54 -15.35
CA VAL A 495 -9.77 -21.63 -15.33
C VAL A 495 -9.87 -20.94 -13.97
N LEU A 496 -10.03 -19.62 -13.99
CA LEU A 496 -10.34 -18.83 -12.82
C LEU A 496 -11.74 -18.23 -12.97
N VAL A 497 -12.65 -18.57 -12.06
CA VAL A 497 -14.01 -18.05 -11.99
C VAL A 497 -14.08 -16.99 -10.89
N GLY A 498 -14.77 -15.88 -11.14
CA GLY A 498 -14.95 -14.87 -10.10
C GLY A 498 -16.01 -13.82 -10.42
N ILE A 499 -16.42 -13.08 -9.38
CA ILE A 499 -17.43 -12.02 -9.51
C ILE A 499 -16.78 -10.75 -10.06
N ASN A 500 -15.70 -10.33 -9.41
CA ASN A 500 -14.97 -9.10 -9.72
C ASN A 500 -13.48 -9.43 -9.86
N LEU A 501 -13.14 -10.08 -10.98
CA LEU A 501 -11.75 -10.36 -11.35
C LEU A 501 -11.00 -9.08 -11.79
N LEU A 502 -11.66 -7.94 -11.68
CA LEU A 502 -11.22 -6.64 -12.19
C LEU A 502 -10.35 -5.87 -11.22
N ARG A 503 -10.12 -6.38 -9.99
CA ARG A 503 -9.25 -5.64 -9.09
C ARG A 503 -7.89 -5.48 -9.74
N GLU A 504 -7.38 -4.27 -9.68
CA GLU A 504 -6.19 -3.77 -10.33
C GLU A 504 -4.96 -4.62 -9.96
N GLY A 505 -3.97 -4.63 -10.83
CA GLY A 505 -2.72 -5.36 -10.60
C GLY A 505 -2.69 -6.81 -11.12
N LEU A 506 -3.76 -7.29 -11.79
CA LEU A 506 -3.73 -8.59 -12.47
C LEU A 506 -3.00 -8.48 -13.81
N ASP A 507 -1.78 -8.95 -13.87
CA ASP A 507 -0.99 -9.10 -15.08
C ASP A 507 -0.80 -10.58 -15.41
N ILE A 508 -1.69 -11.14 -16.24
CA ILE A 508 -1.71 -12.56 -16.59
C ILE A 508 -1.64 -12.68 -18.12
N PRO A 509 -0.44 -12.61 -18.72
CA PRO A 509 -0.30 -12.68 -20.17
C PRO A 509 -0.71 -14.04 -20.77
N GLU A 510 -0.83 -15.06 -19.94
CA GLU A 510 -1.24 -16.40 -20.33
C GLU A 510 -2.76 -16.53 -20.62
N VAL A 511 -3.56 -15.51 -20.25
CA VAL A 511 -5.01 -15.50 -20.48
C VAL A 511 -5.32 -15.20 -21.94
N SER A 512 -5.91 -16.17 -22.62
CA SER A 512 -6.36 -16.05 -24.02
C SER A 512 -7.87 -15.87 -24.15
N LEU A 513 -8.66 -16.32 -23.15
CA LEU A 513 -10.11 -16.20 -23.16
C LEU A 513 -10.63 -15.49 -21.89
N VAL A 514 -11.51 -14.53 -22.11
CA VAL A 514 -12.32 -13.94 -21.06
C VAL A 514 -13.80 -14.17 -21.39
N ALA A 515 -14.51 -14.89 -20.55
CA ALA A 515 -15.94 -15.12 -20.68
C ALA A 515 -16.73 -14.29 -19.65
N ILE A 516 -17.71 -13.55 -20.13
CA ILE A 516 -18.56 -12.72 -19.30
C ILE A 516 -19.99 -13.26 -19.37
N LEU A 517 -20.40 -13.98 -18.31
CA LEU A 517 -21.73 -14.53 -18.22
C LEU A 517 -22.75 -13.45 -17.89
N GLU A 518 -23.97 -13.58 -18.43
CA GLU A 518 -25.06 -12.63 -18.23
C GLU A 518 -24.61 -11.16 -18.43
N ALA A 519 -23.96 -10.90 -19.57
CA ALA A 519 -23.39 -9.58 -19.88
C ALA A 519 -24.45 -8.49 -20.06
N ASP A 520 -25.71 -8.87 -20.36
CA ASP A 520 -26.86 -7.99 -20.55
C ASP A 520 -27.58 -7.59 -19.23
N LYS A 521 -27.13 -8.10 -18.09
CA LYS A 521 -27.69 -7.70 -16.78
C LYS A 521 -27.03 -6.40 -16.33
N GLU A 522 -27.63 -5.27 -16.75
CA GLU A 522 -27.12 -3.94 -16.41
C GLU A 522 -26.92 -3.75 -14.90
N GLY A 523 -25.80 -3.12 -14.53
CA GLY A 523 -25.43 -2.84 -13.14
C GLY A 523 -23.96 -2.49 -13.06
N TYR A 524 -23.47 -2.26 -11.83
CA TYR A 524 -22.08 -1.85 -11.59
C TYR A 524 -21.05 -2.80 -12.24
N LEU A 525 -21.27 -4.13 -12.17
CA LEU A 525 -20.37 -5.14 -12.73
C LEU A 525 -20.47 -5.31 -14.25
N ARG A 526 -21.46 -4.71 -14.89
CA ARG A 526 -21.71 -4.76 -16.34
C ARG A 526 -21.84 -3.35 -16.95
N SER A 527 -21.32 -2.33 -16.25
CA SER A 527 -21.18 -1.00 -16.80
C SER A 527 -20.14 -0.98 -17.94
N ARG A 528 -20.22 0.01 -18.82
CA ARG A 528 -19.23 0.24 -19.90
C ARG A 528 -17.79 0.08 -19.41
N ARG A 529 -17.45 0.76 -18.31
CA ARG A 529 -16.11 0.74 -17.70
C ARG A 529 -15.70 -0.66 -17.25
N SER A 530 -16.58 -1.35 -16.53
CA SER A 530 -16.35 -2.69 -16.05
C SER A 530 -16.13 -3.70 -17.18
N LEU A 531 -16.93 -3.58 -18.25
CA LEU A 531 -16.80 -4.43 -19.44
C LEU A 531 -15.46 -4.20 -20.14
N ILE A 532 -15.07 -2.94 -20.42
CA ILE A 532 -13.78 -2.62 -21.07
C ILE A 532 -12.61 -3.16 -20.25
N GLN A 533 -12.63 -3.02 -18.93
CA GLN A 533 -11.55 -3.52 -18.06
C GLN A 533 -11.46 -5.04 -18.05
N THR A 534 -12.62 -5.71 -18.03
CA THR A 534 -12.67 -7.18 -18.07
C THR A 534 -12.16 -7.70 -19.39
N MET A 535 -12.65 -7.15 -20.50
CA MET A 535 -12.21 -7.51 -21.85
C MET A 535 -10.70 -7.28 -22.03
N GLY A 536 -10.19 -6.17 -21.48
CA GLY A 536 -8.76 -5.82 -21.52
C GLY A 536 -7.83 -6.82 -20.80
N ARG A 537 -8.35 -7.77 -20.02
CA ARG A 537 -7.54 -8.84 -19.42
C ARG A 537 -7.03 -9.84 -20.47
N ALA A 538 -7.72 -10.02 -21.58
CA ALA A 538 -7.25 -10.82 -22.72
C ALA A 538 -6.31 -10.04 -23.67
N ALA A 539 -6.15 -8.72 -23.49
CA ALA A 539 -5.38 -7.86 -24.41
C ALA A 539 -3.84 -7.95 -24.25
N ARG A 540 -3.33 -8.99 -23.60
CA ARG A 540 -1.90 -9.31 -23.47
C ARG A 540 -1.49 -10.57 -24.20
N ASN A 541 -2.46 -11.27 -24.75
CA ASN A 541 -2.28 -12.47 -25.53
C ASN A 541 -2.60 -12.18 -26.99
N VAL A 542 -1.78 -12.67 -27.92
CA VAL A 542 -2.03 -12.49 -29.37
C VAL A 542 -3.33 -13.17 -29.80
N GLU A 543 -3.67 -14.31 -29.17
CA GLU A 543 -4.93 -15.05 -29.37
C GLU A 543 -6.05 -14.59 -28.44
N GLY A 544 -5.96 -13.33 -27.94
CA GLY A 544 -6.91 -12.75 -27.00
C GLY A 544 -8.33 -12.72 -27.56
N HIS A 545 -9.29 -13.34 -26.85
CA HIS A 545 -10.68 -13.45 -27.24
C HIS A 545 -11.61 -13.20 -26.06
N VAL A 546 -12.77 -12.62 -26.34
CA VAL A 546 -13.81 -12.33 -25.34
C VAL A 546 -15.14 -12.91 -25.82
N ILE A 547 -15.84 -13.59 -24.95
CA ILE A 547 -17.21 -14.04 -25.17
C ILE A 547 -18.13 -13.31 -24.19
N LEU A 548 -19.10 -12.58 -24.74
CA LEU A 548 -20.18 -11.96 -23.98
C LEU A 548 -21.44 -12.84 -24.12
N TYR A 549 -21.86 -13.50 -23.07
CA TYR A 549 -23.11 -14.21 -23.06
C TYR A 549 -24.26 -13.25 -22.74
N ALA A 550 -25.11 -12.98 -23.70
CA ALA A 550 -26.17 -12.00 -23.63
C ALA A 550 -27.30 -12.33 -24.61
N ASP A 551 -28.55 -12.15 -24.17
CA ASP A 551 -29.72 -12.32 -25.03
C ASP A 551 -30.09 -11.01 -25.77
N ARG A 552 -29.55 -9.88 -25.30
CA ARG A 552 -29.69 -8.57 -25.94
C ARG A 552 -28.44 -7.73 -25.73
N ILE A 553 -28.17 -6.85 -26.66
CA ILE A 553 -27.09 -5.87 -26.52
C ILE A 553 -27.65 -4.66 -25.76
N THR A 554 -27.04 -4.36 -24.60
CA THR A 554 -27.37 -3.18 -23.79
C THR A 554 -26.58 -1.95 -24.23
N GLY A 555 -26.99 -0.75 -23.78
CA GLY A 555 -26.25 0.48 -24.08
C GLY A 555 -24.80 0.41 -23.58
N SER A 556 -24.59 -0.08 -22.36
CA SER A 556 -23.25 -0.26 -21.79
C SER A 556 -22.39 -1.26 -22.57
N MET A 557 -22.99 -2.34 -23.09
CA MET A 557 -22.30 -3.31 -23.96
C MET A 557 -21.90 -2.67 -25.28
N GLN A 558 -22.83 -1.97 -25.96
CA GLN A 558 -22.56 -1.32 -27.23
C GLN A 558 -21.39 -0.34 -27.12
N GLU A 559 -21.45 0.57 -26.15
CA GLU A 559 -20.39 1.54 -25.92
C GLU A 559 -19.04 0.89 -25.62
N ALA A 560 -19.03 -0.21 -24.87
CA ALA A 560 -17.81 -0.93 -24.55
C ALA A 560 -17.22 -1.64 -25.77
N ILE A 561 -18.06 -2.27 -26.60
CA ILE A 561 -17.67 -2.95 -27.83
C ILE A 561 -17.12 -1.92 -28.85
N ASP A 562 -17.81 -0.81 -29.03
CA ASP A 562 -17.40 0.25 -29.95
C ASP A 562 -16.02 0.82 -29.56
N GLU A 563 -15.78 1.05 -28.26
CA GLU A 563 -14.49 1.55 -27.79
C GLU A 563 -13.37 0.51 -27.95
N VAL A 564 -13.62 -0.76 -27.67
CA VAL A 564 -12.61 -1.83 -27.87
C VAL A 564 -12.30 -1.98 -29.35
N ASN A 565 -13.29 -1.92 -30.24
CA ASN A 565 -13.08 -1.96 -31.68
C ASN A 565 -12.30 -0.74 -32.18
N ARG A 566 -12.62 0.47 -31.72
CA ARG A 566 -11.86 1.70 -32.04
C ARG A 566 -10.37 1.53 -31.67
N ARG A 567 -10.09 1.04 -30.47
CA ARG A 567 -8.72 0.81 -30.01
C ARG A 567 -8.01 -0.25 -30.85
N ARG A 568 -8.73 -1.31 -31.23
CA ARG A 568 -8.22 -2.36 -32.09
C ARG A 568 -7.83 -1.82 -33.47
N GLU A 569 -8.69 -1.03 -34.11
CA GLU A 569 -8.41 -0.42 -35.41
C GLU A 569 -7.17 0.50 -35.37
N VAL A 570 -7.02 1.31 -34.33
CA VAL A 570 -5.85 2.17 -34.15
C VAL A 570 -4.56 1.33 -34.08
N GLN A 571 -4.58 0.23 -33.30
CA GLN A 571 -3.42 -0.65 -33.15
C GLN A 571 -3.10 -1.39 -34.44
N GLU A 572 -4.12 -1.91 -35.14
CA GLU A 572 -3.94 -2.65 -36.41
C GLU A 572 -3.35 -1.72 -37.48
N LYS A 573 -3.85 -0.48 -37.59
CA LYS A 573 -3.31 0.53 -38.50
C LYS A 573 -1.85 0.82 -38.20
N TYR A 574 -1.50 1.05 -36.93
CA TYR A 574 -0.12 1.28 -36.51
C TYR A 574 0.79 0.10 -36.83
N ASN A 575 0.33 -1.13 -36.59
CA ASN A 575 1.09 -2.35 -36.89
C ASN A 575 1.40 -2.46 -38.41
N LEU A 576 0.41 -2.16 -39.24
CA LEU A 576 0.57 -2.19 -40.72
C LEU A 576 1.57 -1.12 -41.19
N GLU A 577 1.44 0.12 -40.71
CA GLU A 577 2.32 1.24 -41.10
C GLU A 577 3.77 1.00 -40.67
N ASN A 578 4.00 0.31 -39.53
CA ASN A 578 5.32 0.08 -38.97
C ASN A 578 5.86 -1.35 -39.17
N ASN A 579 5.17 -2.22 -39.94
CA ASN A 579 5.51 -3.62 -40.16
C ASN A 579 5.75 -4.42 -38.86
N ILE A 580 4.89 -4.19 -37.85
CA ILE A 580 5.00 -4.86 -36.55
C ILE A 580 4.18 -6.15 -36.57
N ASN A 581 4.83 -7.27 -36.23
CA ASN A 581 4.16 -8.53 -35.97
C ASN A 581 3.89 -8.64 -34.46
N PRO A 582 2.62 -8.77 -34.03
CA PRO A 582 2.27 -8.92 -32.62
C PRO A 582 2.99 -10.11 -31.96
N LYS A 583 3.48 -9.89 -30.74
CA LYS A 583 4.14 -10.94 -29.95
C LYS A 583 3.58 -10.94 -28.54
N SER A 584 3.14 -12.11 -28.06
CA SER A 584 2.71 -12.27 -26.67
C SER A 584 3.85 -11.92 -25.71
N ILE A 585 3.51 -11.26 -24.62
CA ILE A 585 4.47 -10.89 -23.59
C ILE A 585 4.78 -12.14 -22.78
N VAL A 586 6.05 -12.51 -22.68
CA VAL A 586 6.51 -13.52 -21.73
C VAL A 586 7.15 -12.78 -20.57
N ARG A 587 6.54 -12.83 -19.41
CA ARG A 587 7.13 -12.29 -18.17
C ARG A 587 7.53 -13.44 -17.27
N GLU A 588 8.77 -13.41 -16.80
CA GLU A 588 9.19 -14.25 -15.67
C GLU A 588 8.30 -13.96 -14.47
N ILE A 589 7.96 -14.98 -13.71
CA ILE A 589 7.24 -14.84 -12.45
C ILE A 589 8.27 -14.31 -11.46
N ALA A 590 8.31 -12.99 -11.30
CA ALA A 590 9.28 -12.35 -10.40
C ALA A 590 9.03 -12.78 -8.95
N GLU A 591 10.10 -13.08 -8.23
CA GLU A 591 10.10 -13.13 -6.76
C GLU A 591 10.00 -11.68 -6.27
N SER A 592 8.89 -11.32 -5.64
CA SER A 592 8.65 -9.97 -5.14
C SER A 592 9.02 -9.88 -3.64
N ILE A 593 9.16 -8.65 -3.13
CA ILE A 593 9.27 -8.42 -1.67
C ILE A 593 8.09 -9.08 -0.92
N VAL A 594 6.90 -9.10 -1.56
CA VAL A 594 5.71 -9.81 -1.09
C VAL A 594 5.91 -11.34 -1.10
N ASP A 595 6.66 -11.88 -2.08
CA ASP A 595 6.96 -13.33 -2.16
C ASP A 595 7.88 -13.77 -1.02
N TYR A 596 8.81 -12.92 -0.59
CA TYR A 596 9.69 -13.23 0.55
C TYR A 596 8.90 -13.25 1.89
N GLU A 597 7.93 -12.36 2.05
CA GLU A 597 7.03 -12.38 3.22
C GLU A 597 6.08 -13.58 3.16
N ILE A 598 5.53 -13.90 1.97
CA ILE A 598 4.69 -15.09 1.74
C ILE A 598 5.47 -16.39 1.97
N GLU A 599 6.73 -16.49 1.57
CA GLU A 599 7.55 -17.68 1.85
C GLU A 599 7.81 -17.85 3.34
N LYS A 600 8.07 -16.76 4.05
CA LYS A 600 8.26 -16.76 5.52
C LYS A 600 6.98 -17.17 6.27
N GLU A 601 5.81 -16.66 5.86
CA GLU A 601 4.51 -17.08 6.39
C GLU A 601 4.13 -18.51 5.98
N ASN A 602 4.44 -18.93 4.77
CA ASN A 602 4.20 -20.31 4.31
C ASN A 602 5.10 -21.33 5.01
N GLU A 603 6.31 -20.97 5.37
CA GLU A 603 7.16 -21.81 6.23
C GLU A 603 6.60 -21.92 7.65
N ALA A 604 6.10 -20.80 8.21
CA ALA A 604 5.38 -20.80 9.48
C ALA A 604 4.08 -21.62 9.39
N ASN A 605 3.26 -21.42 8.37
CA ASN A 605 2.00 -22.16 8.14
C ASN A 605 2.21 -23.63 7.79
N LYS A 606 3.30 -24.02 7.11
CA LYS A 606 3.68 -25.44 6.90
C LYS A 606 4.07 -26.10 8.21
N ALA A 607 4.76 -25.38 9.08
CA ALA A 607 5.05 -25.88 10.44
C ALA A 607 3.76 -26.04 11.28
N ILE A 608 2.76 -25.21 11.04
CA ILE A 608 1.44 -25.19 11.70
C ILE A 608 0.55 -26.36 11.24
N LYS A 609 0.50 -26.66 9.94
CA LYS A 609 -0.27 -27.79 9.38
C LYS A 609 0.17 -29.19 9.86
N GLN A 610 1.24 -29.29 10.64
CA GLN A 610 1.68 -30.52 11.31
C GLN A 610 0.81 -30.92 12.51
N TYR A 611 0.06 -30.01 13.09
CA TYR A 611 -0.73 -30.25 14.29
C TYR A 611 -2.21 -30.49 13.94
N LYS A 612 -2.73 -31.65 14.36
CA LYS A 612 -4.09 -32.10 14.01
C LYS A 612 -5.18 -31.69 15.02
N SER A 613 -4.81 -31.09 16.17
CA SER A 613 -5.75 -30.68 17.22
C SER A 613 -5.11 -29.71 18.21
N GLU A 614 -5.95 -28.87 18.90
CA GLU A 614 -5.53 -28.03 20.03
C GLU A 614 -4.68 -28.76 21.07
N LYS A 615 -5.03 -30.01 21.38
CA LYS A 615 -4.30 -30.86 22.34
C LYS A 615 -2.89 -31.21 21.88
N ASP A 616 -2.64 -31.27 20.59
CA ASP A 616 -1.30 -31.52 20.04
C ASP A 616 -0.43 -30.27 20.14
N VAL A 617 -1.02 -29.10 19.92
CA VAL A 617 -0.37 -27.79 20.09
C VAL A 617 -0.01 -27.56 21.57
N GLU A 618 -0.94 -27.81 22.50
CA GLU A 618 -0.67 -27.71 23.94
C GLU A 618 0.45 -28.64 24.42
N LYS A 619 0.49 -29.87 23.89
CA LYS A 619 1.56 -30.83 24.21
C LYS A 619 2.92 -30.33 23.75
N GLU A 620 3.01 -29.79 22.55
CA GLU A 620 4.28 -29.30 22.02
C GLU A 620 4.72 -28.03 22.74
N ILE A 621 3.81 -27.12 23.12
CA ILE A 621 4.12 -25.96 23.97
C ILE A 621 4.74 -26.40 25.29
N LYS A 622 4.16 -27.40 25.98
CA LYS A 622 4.71 -27.95 27.24
C LYS A 622 6.06 -28.63 27.07
N LYS A 623 6.32 -29.24 25.93
CA LYS A 623 7.59 -29.85 25.59
C LYS A 623 8.67 -28.80 25.34
N LEU A 624 8.34 -27.76 24.55
CA LEU A 624 9.22 -26.64 24.27
C LEU A 624 9.59 -25.87 25.57
N ASP A 625 8.63 -25.63 26.45
CA ASP A 625 8.89 -24.97 27.75
C ASP A 625 9.90 -25.73 28.61
N LYS A 626 9.82 -27.07 28.62
CA LYS A 626 10.81 -27.91 29.31
C LYS A 626 12.20 -27.85 28.66
N GLN A 627 12.25 -27.81 27.32
CA GLN A 627 13.53 -27.72 26.60
C GLN A 627 14.17 -26.36 26.79
N ILE A 628 13.39 -25.26 26.77
CA ILE A 628 13.86 -23.90 27.03
C ILE A 628 14.49 -23.80 28.43
N LYS A 629 13.82 -24.35 29.45
CA LYS A 629 14.33 -24.37 30.82
C LYS A 629 15.66 -25.12 30.92
N LYS A 630 15.75 -26.27 30.26
CA LYS A 630 16.98 -27.08 30.26
C LYS A 630 18.11 -26.34 29.54
N LEU A 631 17.88 -25.73 28.39
CA LEU A 631 18.88 -24.95 27.67
C LEU A 631 19.32 -23.70 28.43
N ALA A 632 18.40 -23.08 29.18
CA ALA A 632 18.73 -21.97 30.07
C ALA A 632 19.63 -22.38 31.24
N GLU A 633 19.40 -23.57 31.82
CA GLU A 633 20.28 -24.17 32.84
C GLU A 633 21.67 -24.51 32.27
N GLU A 634 21.75 -24.93 31.01
CA GLU A 634 22.96 -25.21 30.26
C GLU A 634 23.65 -23.95 29.69
N LEU A 635 23.14 -22.76 29.99
CA LEU A 635 23.60 -21.44 29.49
C LEU A 635 23.63 -21.31 27.96
N ASN A 636 22.88 -22.14 27.23
CA ASN A 636 22.75 -22.07 25.78
C ASN A 636 21.56 -21.15 25.38
N PHE A 637 21.78 -19.85 25.54
CA PHE A 637 20.72 -18.85 25.36
C PHE A 637 20.30 -18.67 23.90
N GLU A 638 21.16 -18.90 22.92
CA GLU A 638 20.81 -18.76 21.50
C GLU A 638 19.77 -19.80 21.04
N GLU A 639 19.95 -21.05 21.43
CA GLU A 639 18.97 -22.11 21.16
C GLU A 639 17.68 -21.94 21.99
N ALA A 640 17.81 -21.50 23.24
CA ALA A 640 16.66 -21.21 24.08
C ALA A 640 15.77 -20.08 23.49
N ILE A 641 16.36 -19.05 22.90
CA ILE A 641 15.62 -17.97 22.22
C ILE A 641 14.87 -18.52 21.01
N LYS A 642 15.49 -19.31 20.15
CA LYS A 642 14.82 -19.91 18.97
C LYS A 642 13.63 -20.79 19.35
N LEU A 643 13.78 -21.59 20.42
CA LEU A 643 12.68 -22.43 20.91
C LEU A 643 11.58 -21.62 21.59
N ARG A 644 11.91 -20.50 22.24
CA ARG A 644 10.93 -19.58 22.82
C ARG A 644 10.10 -18.89 21.74
N ASP A 645 10.73 -18.45 20.65
CA ASP A 645 10.03 -17.82 19.54
C ASP A 645 9.07 -18.81 18.88
N LYS A 646 9.49 -20.05 18.65
CA LYS A 646 8.62 -21.12 18.18
C LYS A 646 7.48 -21.43 19.15
N MET A 647 7.72 -21.40 20.46
CA MET A 647 6.68 -21.58 21.46
C MET A 647 5.67 -20.43 21.46
N ASN A 648 6.11 -19.20 21.23
CA ASN A 648 5.23 -18.03 21.13
C ASN A 648 4.33 -18.09 19.89
N GLU A 649 4.84 -18.57 18.76
CA GLU A 649 4.05 -18.83 17.56
C GLU A 649 2.97 -19.89 17.80
N LEU A 650 3.30 -20.99 18.47
CA LEU A 650 2.32 -22.01 18.84
C LEU A 650 1.27 -21.52 19.85
N LYS A 651 1.63 -20.58 20.75
CA LYS A 651 0.67 -19.95 21.65
C LYS A 651 -0.31 -19.02 20.92
N LYS A 652 0.15 -18.29 19.88
CA LYS A 652 -0.72 -17.49 19.01
C LYS A 652 -1.71 -18.40 18.29
N LEU A 653 -1.23 -19.51 17.75
CA LEU A 653 -2.08 -20.51 17.09
C LEU A 653 -3.19 -21.08 18.00
N LEU A 654 -2.87 -21.31 19.28
CA LEU A 654 -3.84 -21.82 20.27
C LEU A 654 -4.96 -20.81 20.57
N ILE A 655 -4.76 -19.53 20.27
CA ILE A 655 -5.75 -18.46 20.44
C ILE A 655 -6.64 -18.34 19.17
N GLU A 656 -6.13 -18.78 18.03
CA GLU A 656 -6.81 -18.74 16.73
C GLU A 656 -7.63 -20.00 16.42
N LEU A 657 -7.35 -21.12 17.12
CA LEU A 657 -8.10 -22.39 17.09
C LEU A 657 -9.24 -22.40 18.10
#